data_9543b5655351cb0d18e70c95bcdefcdc
#
_entry.id   9543b5655351cb0d18e70c95bcdefcdc
#
_cell.length_a   1.000
_cell.length_b   1.000
_cell.length_c   1.000
_cell.angle_alpha   90.00
_cell.angle_beta   90.00
_cell.angle_gamma   90.00
#
_symmetry.space_group_name_H-M   'P 1'
#
loop_
_entity.id
_entity.type
_entity.pdbx_description
1 polymer ?
#
loop_
_entity_poly.entity_id
_entity_poly.type
_entity_poly.pdbx_seq_one_letter_code
_entity_poly.pdbx_strand_id
1 'polypeptide(L)'
;MDKRDELRLGFETAYIDGSVASNSFYSPQFVSNNYKDGKKVLSSIEDELLRCDKFQISVAFITLGGITPLLQTLKELEKKNIPGEILTTNYLNFSEPKALEKLNGLSNITLKMYDVQEAGEGFHTKGYIFKTDEVYRIIIGSSNITSAALTRNQEWNTKLVSTEQGEMAKEIVAEFNRLWNSEYALEFNEFYENYKEQYKIIKHQRDIAKKDQIVSIEKYRLKPNSMQVGFITNLKKILEAGEDRALLISATGTGKTYASAFAMRELGFKRVLFLVHRGQLARQTKKSYEKVFAKSVYMGLVGAGYHEYDADYVFATVQTLNRDEHLLQYDKDAFDCIVLDEAHHVTADTYQKIMKHFSPKLWLGMTATPDKRDDNVAGRNVYELFNYQIAYEIRLQQAMEENLLCPFHYFGITDLSIVGDDKDNRNFSMLTSDERVKHIIQQANYYGYSGEKVKGLIFCSSIKETQELSHKFNNIVNPDTGEYFRTIALNGDANEQERQDAFERLAMNESETNVHKQPLDYIFSVEILNEGVDIVEVNQVIMLRPTQSPIALSGDRTYNKDNIRRYIMEGGRIIPGASTVHFDEISKKRIFASVDNANFSDIKLIKENYTNLKNKLGRIPALKDFDDYGEMDVIRIFDNNSLGSYYKFLVKYEKDYKIRLSQEEEKIVEFISKKLANGKRIQELQLLKRTLLYANGLSKCGLFTGLSQDLLTYGKSISKEQQENIINVMTNEFPAGSSKKTYSQCVFIEKEGNDYKPTKTFLEMLSNRDFYNVIKELADFGISRYERDYKQSYDVTDFVLYQKYTYEDACRLLNWKHNEVPINISGYKYDKKTKTFPVFINYDKSDDISDTTKYEDHFVPGFRDRLIAISKSGRSLQSEDVQNFLKAKERGIRVELFIRKNKDDKIKEFYYLGHMTASGNTKEFTMPNTQKTAVEIEWILDVPVREDIYEYIVNS
;
A
#
# COMPACT_ATOMS: atom_id res chain seq x y z
N MET A 1 13.05 24.02 -23.50
CA MET A 1 12.71 23.32 -24.75
C MET A 1 11.27 23.71 -25.08
N ASP A 2 10.95 23.99 -26.36
CA ASP A 2 9.56 24.28 -26.75
C ASP A 2 8.69 23.02 -26.58
N LYS A 3 7.41 23.15 -26.26
CA LYS A 3 6.45 22.02 -26.16
C LYS A 3 6.46 21.12 -27.40
N ARG A 4 6.73 21.70 -28.58
CA ARG A 4 6.83 20.94 -29.83
C ARG A 4 8.08 20.07 -29.90
N ASP A 5 9.19 20.54 -29.33
CA ASP A 5 10.43 19.76 -29.28
C ASP A 5 10.29 18.60 -28.28
N GLU A 6 9.60 18.82 -27.16
CA GLU A 6 9.28 17.76 -26.20
C GLU A 6 8.36 16.68 -26.80
N LEU A 7 7.37 17.08 -27.60
CA LEU A 7 6.51 16.16 -28.34
C LEU A 7 7.30 15.34 -29.35
N ARG A 8 8.25 15.95 -30.09
CA ARG A 8 9.11 15.25 -31.03
C ARG A 8 9.96 14.17 -30.34
N LEU A 9 10.61 14.54 -29.23
CA LEU A 9 11.37 13.58 -28.40
C LEU A 9 10.48 12.47 -27.86
N GLY A 10 9.27 12.80 -27.39
CA GLY A 10 8.29 11.82 -26.93
C GLY A 10 7.89 10.82 -28.01
N PHE A 11 7.70 11.28 -29.24
CA PHE A 11 7.43 10.41 -30.40
C PHE A 11 8.64 9.54 -30.76
N GLU A 12 9.82 10.12 -30.73
CA GLU A 12 11.07 9.38 -30.98
C GLU A 12 11.24 8.25 -29.98
N THR A 13 11.10 8.56 -28.69
CA THR A 13 11.17 7.57 -27.60
C THR A 13 10.12 6.47 -27.76
N ALA A 14 8.89 6.83 -28.09
CA ALA A 14 7.77 5.89 -28.11
C ALA A 14 7.74 4.98 -29.35
N TYR A 15 8.19 5.48 -30.51
CA TYR A 15 7.98 4.81 -31.80
C TYR A 15 9.26 4.49 -32.57
N ILE A 16 10.41 5.07 -32.21
CA ILE A 16 11.65 4.93 -32.97
C ILE A 16 12.77 4.34 -32.15
N ASP A 17 13.15 4.98 -31.02
CA ASP A 17 14.27 4.57 -30.18
C ASP A 17 13.97 4.86 -28.70
N GLY A 18 13.67 3.81 -27.92
CA GLY A 18 13.37 3.88 -26.50
C GLY A 18 14.54 4.33 -25.61
N SER A 19 15.77 4.43 -26.18
CA SER A 19 16.93 4.96 -25.44
C SER A 19 16.98 6.50 -25.44
N VAL A 20 16.17 7.16 -26.28
CA VAL A 20 16.06 8.61 -26.29
C VAL A 20 15.31 9.09 -25.05
N ALA A 21 15.96 9.91 -24.26
CA ALA A 21 15.33 10.51 -23.08
C ALA A 21 14.25 11.52 -23.49
N SER A 22 13.03 11.30 -23.04
CA SER A 22 11.90 12.21 -23.29
C SER A 22 11.04 12.36 -22.04
N ASN A 23 10.29 13.46 -21.99
CA ASN A 23 9.30 13.69 -20.96
C ASN A 23 8.09 12.77 -21.19
N SER A 24 7.82 11.86 -20.25
CA SER A 24 6.69 10.91 -20.31
C SER A 24 5.33 11.60 -20.44
N PHE A 25 5.23 12.88 -20.05
CA PHE A 25 4.03 13.70 -20.16
C PHE A 25 3.67 14.02 -21.63
N TYR A 26 4.67 14.10 -22.51
CA TYR A 26 4.50 14.36 -23.93
C TYR A 26 4.76 13.12 -24.81
N SER A 27 4.98 11.96 -24.18
CA SER A 27 5.25 10.73 -24.91
C SER A 27 3.97 9.88 -25.04
N PRO A 28 3.66 9.34 -26.22
CA PRO A 28 2.65 8.30 -26.38
C PRO A 28 2.95 7.10 -25.50
N GLN A 29 1.90 6.46 -24.98
CA GLN A 29 2.04 5.36 -24.03
C GLN A 29 1.05 4.23 -24.33
N PHE A 30 1.47 3.00 -24.06
CA PHE A 30 0.56 1.87 -23.98
C PHE A 30 -0.08 1.79 -22.61
N VAL A 31 -1.41 1.72 -22.56
CA VAL A 31 -2.21 1.73 -21.34
C VAL A 31 -2.95 0.40 -21.19
N SER A 32 -2.64 -0.33 -20.13
CA SER A 32 -3.19 -1.65 -19.83
C SER A 32 -3.35 -1.86 -18.32
N ASN A 33 -4.01 -2.94 -17.93
CA ASN A 33 -4.14 -3.32 -16.53
C ASN A 33 -3.03 -4.30 -16.13
N ASN A 34 -2.03 -3.84 -15.41
CA ASN A 34 -1.01 -4.63 -14.73
C ASN A 34 -0.63 -3.96 -13.41
N TYR A 35 -1.39 -4.24 -12.36
CA TYR A 35 -1.20 -3.59 -11.06
C TYR A 35 0.18 -3.88 -10.42
N LYS A 36 0.81 -5.01 -10.76
CA LYS A 36 2.17 -5.34 -10.26
C LYS A 36 3.21 -4.35 -10.75
N ASP A 37 3.02 -3.83 -11.95
CA ASP A 37 3.85 -2.76 -12.55
C ASP A 37 3.27 -1.36 -12.27
N GLY A 38 2.29 -1.24 -11.36
CA GLY A 38 1.62 0.01 -11.05
C GLY A 38 0.80 0.59 -12.21
N LYS A 39 0.29 -0.25 -13.13
CA LYS A 39 -0.46 0.16 -14.31
C LYS A 39 -1.92 -0.25 -14.20
N LYS A 40 -2.81 0.72 -14.29
CA LYS A 40 -4.26 0.50 -14.47
C LYS A 40 -4.81 1.50 -15.47
N VAL A 41 -5.77 1.09 -16.27
CA VAL A 41 -6.51 2.00 -17.17
C VAL A 41 -7.19 3.10 -16.36
N LEU A 42 -7.80 2.74 -15.22
CA LEU A 42 -8.40 3.68 -14.28
C LEU A 42 -7.45 4.82 -13.92
N SER A 43 -6.25 4.50 -13.45
CA SER A 43 -5.28 5.51 -13.00
C SER A 43 -4.80 6.40 -14.15
N SER A 44 -4.67 5.83 -15.35
CA SER A 44 -4.28 6.62 -16.52
C SER A 44 -5.36 7.63 -16.91
N ILE A 45 -6.64 7.28 -16.78
CA ILE A 45 -7.76 8.20 -17.02
C ILE A 45 -7.83 9.25 -15.91
N GLU A 46 -7.67 8.85 -14.65
CA GLU A 46 -7.71 9.73 -13.50
C GLU A 46 -6.61 10.80 -13.54
N ASP A 47 -5.38 10.40 -13.91
CA ASP A 47 -4.25 11.33 -14.08
C ASP A 47 -4.53 12.42 -15.11
N GLU A 48 -5.16 12.06 -16.23
CA GLU A 48 -5.48 13.03 -17.27
C GLU A 48 -6.66 13.92 -16.87
N LEU A 49 -7.67 13.37 -16.18
CA LEU A 49 -8.78 14.16 -15.62
C LEU A 49 -8.28 15.23 -14.65
N LEU A 50 -7.37 14.88 -13.74
CA LEU A 50 -6.84 15.82 -12.73
C LEU A 50 -6.05 16.99 -13.34
N ARG A 51 -5.61 16.86 -14.60
CA ARG A 51 -4.73 17.84 -15.28
C ARG A 51 -5.39 18.60 -16.44
N CYS A 52 -6.59 18.19 -16.86
CA CYS A 52 -7.22 18.78 -18.03
C CYS A 52 -7.98 20.06 -17.72
N ASP A 53 -8.12 20.92 -18.75
CA ASP A 53 -8.98 22.10 -18.76
C ASP A 53 -10.37 21.81 -19.33
N LYS A 54 -10.49 20.70 -20.09
CA LYS A 54 -11.72 20.16 -20.65
C LYS A 54 -11.52 18.67 -20.93
N PHE A 55 -12.61 17.88 -20.75
CA PHE A 55 -12.59 16.47 -21.18
C PHE A 55 -13.85 16.09 -21.98
N GLN A 56 -13.66 15.13 -22.89
CA GLN A 56 -14.71 14.54 -23.71
C GLN A 56 -14.55 13.02 -23.69
N ILE A 57 -15.60 12.30 -23.38
CA ILE A 57 -15.59 10.84 -23.27
C ILE A 57 -16.68 10.25 -24.17
N SER A 58 -16.31 9.28 -25.01
CA SER A 58 -17.21 8.51 -25.84
C SER A 58 -17.03 7.03 -25.54
N VAL A 59 -18.01 6.39 -24.87
CA VAL A 59 -17.94 4.99 -24.46
C VAL A 59 -19.28 4.29 -24.62
N ALA A 60 -19.27 3.02 -25.02
CA ALA A 60 -20.50 2.27 -25.20
C ALA A 60 -21.20 1.94 -23.87
N PHE A 61 -20.44 1.68 -22.80
CA PHE A 61 -21.02 1.23 -21.54
C PHE A 61 -20.49 2.00 -20.34
N ILE A 62 -21.41 2.39 -19.45
CA ILE A 62 -21.12 3.06 -18.19
C ILE A 62 -21.84 2.32 -17.05
N THR A 63 -21.08 1.82 -16.08
CA THR A 63 -21.62 1.16 -14.89
C THR A 63 -21.30 1.92 -13.61
N LEU A 64 -22.11 1.72 -12.58
CA LEU A 64 -21.87 2.32 -11.26
C LEU A 64 -20.49 1.92 -10.72
N GLY A 65 -20.12 0.65 -10.82
CA GLY A 65 -18.79 0.18 -10.43
C GLY A 65 -17.64 0.79 -11.25
N GLY A 66 -17.90 1.25 -12.47
CA GLY A 66 -16.89 1.95 -13.30
C GLY A 66 -16.71 3.41 -12.90
N ILE A 67 -17.79 4.12 -12.55
CA ILE A 67 -17.68 5.53 -12.13
C ILE A 67 -17.32 5.70 -10.66
N THR A 68 -17.67 4.76 -9.79
CA THR A 68 -17.45 4.89 -8.34
C THR A 68 -16.01 5.28 -7.99
N PRO A 69 -14.96 4.64 -8.53
CA PRO A 69 -13.59 5.04 -8.23
C PRO A 69 -13.22 6.44 -8.75
N LEU A 70 -13.94 6.97 -9.73
CA LEU A 70 -13.71 8.30 -10.29
C LEU A 70 -14.50 9.42 -9.59
N LEU A 71 -15.44 9.09 -8.71
CA LEU A 71 -16.36 10.08 -8.12
C LEU A 71 -15.64 11.21 -7.37
N GLN A 72 -14.55 10.89 -6.66
CA GLN A 72 -13.76 11.91 -5.95
C GLN A 72 -13.14 12.90 -6.94
N THR A 73 -12.49 12.38 -7.98
CA THR A 73 -11.86 13.18 -9.04
C THR A 73 -12.89 14.03 -9.77
N LEU A 74 -14.03 13.45 -10.16
CA LEU A 74 -15.12 14.18 -10.83
C LEU A 74 -15.66 15.31 -9.95
N LYS A 75 -15.78 15.11 -8.64
CA LYS A 75 -16.21 16.15 -7.70
C LYS A 75 -15.19 17.29 -7.57
N GLU A 76 -13.91 16.99 -7.67
CA GLU A 76 -12.85 18.00 -7.70
C GLU A 76 -12.90 18.82 -8.99
N LEU A 77 -13.17 18.18 -10.13
CA LEU A 77 -13.40 18.87 -11.41
C LEU A 77 -14.65 19.77 -11.38
N GLU A 78 -15.71 19.30 -10.74
CA GLU A 78 -16.91 20.13 -10.52
C GLU A 78 -16.58 21.39 -9.73
N LYS A 79 -15.85 21.27 -8.61
CA LYS A 79 -15.42 22.43 -7.80
C LYS A 79 -14.56 23.42 -8.58
N LYS A 80 -13.77 22.92 -9.53
CA LYS A 80 -12.91 23.72 -10.41
C LYS A 80 -13.66 24.22 -11.66
N ASN A 81 -14.93 23.87 -11.85
CA ASN A 81 -15.73 24.15 -13.04
C ASN A 81 -15.06 23.68 -14.35
N ILE A 82 -14.36 22.55 -14.34
CA ILE A 82 -13.76 21.95 -15.54
C ILE A 82 -14.86 21.28 -16.38
N PRO A 83 -15.13 21.73 -17.60
CA PRO A 83 -16.24 21.20 -18.40
C PRO A 83 -15.98 19.79 -18.92
N GLY A 84 -16.99 18.93 -18.81
CA GLY A 84 -16.98 17.56 -19.30
C GLY A 84 -18.16 17.26 -20.22
N GLU A 85 -17.90 16.58 -21.32
CA GLU A 85 -18.89 16.07 -22.27
C GLU A 85 -18.80 14.55 -22.33
N ILE A 86 -19.88 13.84 -22.02
CA ILE A 86 -19.90 12.37 -22.01
C ILE A 86 -20.99 11.87 -22.96
N LEU A 87 -20.59 11.05 -23.92
CA LEU A 87 -21.47 10.39 -24.88
C LEU A 87 -21.46 8.88 -24.65
N THR A 88 -22.62 8.31 -24.40
CA THR A 88 -22.82 6.86 -24.30
C THR A 88 -23.91 6.39 -25.25
N THR A 89 -24.34 5.14 -25.21
CA THR A 89 -25.36 4.61 -26.12
C THR A 89 -26.37 3.71 -25.41
N ASN A 90 -27.54 3.56 -26.02
CA ASN A 90 -28.56 2.57 -25.63
C ASN A 90 -28.26 1.16 -26.17
N TYR A 91 -27.11 0.96 -26.87
CA TYR A 91 -26.72 -0.35 -27.40
C TYR A 91 -26.71 -1.43 -26.31
N LEU A 92 -27.49 -2.48 -26.51
CA LEU A 92 -27.71 -3.60 -25.59
C LEU A 92 -28.14 -3.20 -24.16
N ASN A 93 -28.49 -1.96 -23.88
CA ASN A 93 -28.91 -1.49 -22.57
C ASN A 93 -27.97 -1.99 -21.42
N PHE A 94 -26.65 -1.77 -21.56
CA PHE A 94 -25.68 -2.14 -20.54
C PHE A 94 -25.27 -0.99 -19.62
N SER A 95 -25.50 0.25 -20.01
CA SER A 95 -25.24 1.41 -19.14
C SER A 95 -26.26 1.44 -18.00
N GLU A 96 -25.76 1.56 -16.76
CA GLU A 96 -26.61 1.54 -15.57
C GLU A 96 -27.28 2.90 -15.33
N PRO A 97 -28.63 2.99 -15.24
CA PRO A 97 -29.33 4.26 -15.03
C PRO A 97 -28.83 5.06 -13.82
N LYS A 98 -28.53 4.41 -12.70
CA LYS A 98 -27.96 5.08 -11.51
C LYS A 98 -26.57 5.72 -11.80
N ALA A 99 -25.78 5.13 -12.67
CA ALA A 99 -24.49 5.71 -13.06
C ALA A 99 -24.68 6.98 -13.92
N LEU A 100 -25.60 6.90 -14.87
CA LEU A 100 -25.95 8.04 -15.74
C LEU A 100 -26.54 9.21 -14.93
N GLU A 101 -27.40 8.92 -13.96
CA GLU A 101 -28.00 9.90 -13.06
C GLU A 101 -26.93 10.61 -12.20
N LYS A 102 -25.95 9.87 -11.66
CA LYS A 102 -24.84 10.45 -10.90
C LYS A 102 -23.96 11.36 -11.74
N LEU A 103 -23.66 10.99 -12.97
CA LEU A 103 -22.88 11.83 -13.89
C LEU A 103 -23.62 13.09 -14.26
N ASN A 104 -24.92 12.98 -14.58
CA ASN A 104 -25.77 14.15 -14.89
C ASN A 104 -26.00 15.07 -13.69
N GLY A 105 -25.87 14.56 -12.47
CA GLY A 105 -25.96 15.33 -11.23
C GLY A 105 -24.75 16.26 -10.97
N LEU A 106 -23.67 16.13 -11.74
CA LEU A 106 -22.49 16.99 -11.65
C LEU A 106 -22.67 18.20 -12.57
N SER A 107 -22.61 19.41 -12.01
CA SER A 107 -22.96 20.66 -12.70
C SER A 107 -22.05 21.02 -13.88
N ASN A 108 -20.84 20.45 -13.90
CA ASN A 108 -19.83 20.66 -14.95
C ASN A 108 -19.87 19.62 -16.07
N ILE A 109 -20.75 18.62 -15.98
CA ILE A 109 -20.84 17.52 -16.95
C ILE A 109 -22.14 17.62 -17.75
N THR A 110 -22.02 17.53 -19.07
CA THR A 110 -23.14 17.31 -19.99
C THR A 110 -23.11 15.87 -20.45
N LEU A 111 -24.22 15.13 -20.29
CA LEU A 111 -24.37 13.74 -20.66
C LEU A 111 -25.39 13.56 -21.78
N LYS A 112 -24.99 12.90 -22.87
CA LYS A 112 -25.87 12.51 -23.96
C LYS A 112 -25.86 11.02 -24.21
N MET A 113 -26.93 10.50 -24.80
CA MET A 113 -27.06 9.11 -25.22
C MET A 113 -27.34 9.03 -26.74
N TYR A 114 -26.45 8.32 -27.45
CA TYR A 114 -26.63 8.06 -28.88
C TYR A 114 -27.62 6.89 -29.07
N ASP A 115 -28.73 7.15 -29.75
CA ASP A 115 -29.74 6.17 -30.05
C ASP A 115 -29.38 5.36 -31.31
N VAL A 116 -28.81 4.15 -31.11
CA VAL A 116 -28.40 3.26 -32.22
C VAL A 116 -29.58 2.64 -32.97
N GLN A 117 -30.79 2.60 -32.37
CA GLN A 117 -31.94 2.02 -33.00
C GLN A 117 -32.52 3.00 -34.05
N GLU A 118 -32.67 4.26 -33.68
CA GLU A 118 -33.13 5.30 -34.59
C GLU A 118 -32.06 5.67 -35.62
N ALA A 119 -30.79 5.68 -35.25
CA ALA A 119 -29.69 5.98 -36.18
C ALA A 119 -29.45 4.87 -37.22
N GLY A 120 -29.82 3.62 -36.93
CA GLY A 120 -29.51 2.48 -37.79
C GLY A 120 -28.02 2.16 -37.89
N GLU A 121 -27.17 2.75 -37.06
CA GLU A 121 -25.71 2.59 -37.03
C GLU A 121 -25.26 2.05 -35.66
N GLY A 122 -24.26 1.15 -35.64
CA GLY A 122 -23.69 0.64 -34.43
C GLY A 122 -22.79 1.68 -33.74
N PHE A 123 -22.87 1.81 -32.42
CA PHE A 123 -22.02 2.64 -31.61
C PHE A 123 -21.19 1.79 -30.62
N HIS A 124 -19.88 1.73 -30.82
CA HIS A 124 -18.98 0.93 -29.98
C HIS A 124 -17.65 1.62 -29.73
N THR A 125 -17.66 2.96 -29.68
CA THR A 125 -16.47 3.77 -29.41
C THR A 125 -15.99 3.63 -27.97
N LYS A 126 -14.68 3.79 -27.76
CA LYS A 126 -14.06 3.92 -26.44
C LYS A 126 -12.91 4.90 -26.57
N GLY A 127 -13.23 6.16 -26.41
CA GLY A 127 -12.30 7.28 -26.53
C GLY A 127 -12.45 8.24 -25.36
N TYR A 128 -11.30 8.64 -24.83
CA TYR A 128 -11.20 9.61 -23.75
C TYR A 128 -10.28 10.72 -24.22
N ILE A 129 -10.80 11.92 -24.36
CA ILE A 129 -10.10 13.09 -24.90
C ILE A 129 -9.94 14.12 -23.79
N PHE A 130 -8.71 14.47 -23.51
CA PHE A 130 -8.37 15.46 -22.49
C PHE A 130 -7.59 16.60 -23.15
N LYS A 131 -7.99 17.83 -22.88
CA LYS A 131 -7.33 19.03 -23.39
C LYS A 131 -6.68 19.81 -22.24
N THR A 132 -5.42 20.20 -22.41
CA THR A 132 -4.70 21.09 -21.49
C THR A 132 -3.96 22.12 -22.35
N ASP A 133 -4.32 23.41 -22.24
CA ASP A 133 -3.84 24.45 -23.14
C ASP A 133 -4.03 24.06 -24.65
N GLU A 134 -2.93 23.97 -25.41
CA GLU A 134 -2.92 23.58 -26.83
C GLU A 134 -2.68 22.07 -27.05
N VAL A 135 -2.54 21.28 -25.99
CA VAL A 135 -2.18 19.86 -26.08
C VAL A 135 -3.39 18.98 -25.81
N TYR A 136 -3.61 18.02 -26.70
CA TYR A 136 -4.56 16.93 -26.51
C TYR A 136 -3.85 15.67 -26.05
N ARG A 137 -4.44 14.99 -25.04
CA ARG A 137 -4.08 13.64 -24.63
C ARG A 137 -5.29 12.77 -24.83
N ILE A 138 -5.14 11.74 -25.66
CA ILE A 138 -6.29 10.96 -26.12
C ILE A 138 -6.01 9.49 -25.86
N ILE A 139 -6.86 8.85 -25.06
CA ILE A 139 -6.79 7.41 -24.81
C ILE A 139 -7.86 6.72 -25.65
N ILE A 140 -7.43 5.86 -26.58
CA ILE A 140 -8.31 5.07 -27.44
C ILE A 140 -7.96 3.60 -27.32
N GLY A 141 -8.97 2.75 -27.24
CA GLY A 141 -8.76 1.30 -27.20
C GLY A 141 -10.02 0.49 -26.91
N SER A 142 -9.89 -0.49 -26.02
CA SER A 142 -10.97 -1.44 -25.72
C SER A 142 -11.80 -1.11 -24.47
N SER A 143 -11.38 -0.13 -23.66
CA SER A 143 -11.92 0.06 -22.31
C SER A 143 -13.18 0.90 -22.25
N ASN A 144 -14.26 0.32 -21.75
CA ASN A 144 -15.48 1.03 -21.32
C ASN A 144 -15.35 1.53 -19.87
N ILE A 145 -16.26 2.39 -19.40
CA ILE A 145 -16.35 2.79 -17.98
C ILE A 145 -17.07 1.69 -17.18
N THR A 146 -16.40 0.57 -17.03
CA THR A 146 -16.85 -0.54 -16.19
C THR A 146 -15.73 -0.95 -15.22
N SER A 147 -16.07 -1.43 -14.03
CA SER A 147 -15.07 -1.83 -13.03
C SER A 147 -14.05 -2.82 -13.60
N ALA A 148 -14.52 -3.82 -14.35
CA ALA A 148 -13.65 -4.84 -14.93
C ALA A 148 -12.69 -4.27 -15.98
N ALA A 149 -13.19 -3.44 -16.92
CA ALA A 149 -12.36 -2.85 -17.96
C ALA A 149 -11.31 -1.87 -17.40
N LEU A 150 -11.69 -1.09 -16.39
CA LEU A 150 -10.79 -0.09 -15.82
C LEU A 150 -9.70 -0.69 -14.90
N THR A 151 -9.88 -1.91 -14.36
CA THR A 151 -9.01 -2.40 -13.28
C THR A 151 -8.47 -3.82 -13.43
N ARG A 152 -9.15 -4.73 -14.16
CA ARG A 152 -8.84 -6.17 -14.14
C ARG A 152 -8.71 -6.84 -15.49
N ASN A 153 -9.59 -6.48 -16.44
CA ASN A 153 -9.57 -7.12 -17.77
C ASN A 153 -8.25 -6.84 -18.48
N GLN A 154 -7.87 -7.74 -19.38
CA GLN A 154 -6.81 -7.49 -20.35
C GLN A 154 -7.34 -6.47 -21.35
N GLU A 155 -7.03 -5.22 -21.12
CA GLU A 155 -7.42 -4.09 -21.96
C GLU A 155 -6.20 -3.51 -22.65
N TRP A 156 -6.34 -3.19 -23.92
CA TRP A 156 -5.29 -2.57 -24.72
C TRP A 156 -5.77 -1.21 -25.18
N ASN A 157 -5.06 -0.19 -24.73
CA ASN A 157 -5.34 1.18 -25.11
C ASN A 157 -4.03 1.88 -25.48
N THR A 158 -4.12 2.85 -26.36
CA THR A 158 -3.03 3.75 -26.69
C THR A 158 -3.37 5.15 -26.18
N LYS A 159 -2.46 5.76 -25.44
CA LYS A 159 -2.50 7.18 -25.12
C LYS A 159 -1.69 7.93 -26.17
N LEU A 160 -2.36 8.74 -26.97
CA LEU A 160 -1.78 9.65 -27.94
C LEU A 160 -1.57 11.02 -27.31
N VAL A 161 -0.51 11.70 -27.69
CA VAL A 161 -0.28 13.10 -27.28
C VAL A 161 -0.06 13.91 -28.56
N SER A 162 -0.85 14.98 -28.73
CA SER A 162 -0.83 15.79 -29.94
C SER A 162 -1.13 17.24 -29.62
N THR A 163 -0.89 18.14 -30.56
CA THR A 163 -1.34 19.54 -30.49
C THR A 163 -2.67 19.72 -31.19
N GLU A 164 -3.30 20.88 -31.03
CA GLU A 164 -4.48 21.28 -31.81
C GLU A 164 -4.24 21.27 -33.31
N GLN A 165 -2.99 21.38 -33.76
CA GLN A 165 -2.63 21.39 -35.18
C GLN A 165 -2.37 19.96 -35.72
N GLY A 166 -2.25 18.96 -34.84
CA GLY A 166 -1.99 17.58 -35.24
C GLY A 166 -3.20 16.99 -35.98
N GLU A 167 -3.01 16.41 -37.14
CA GLU A 167 -4.09 15.87 -37.99
C GLU A 167 -4.92 14.82 -37.26
N MET A 168 -4.26 13.88 -36.57
CA MET A 168 -4.92 12.82 -35.81
C MET A 168 -5.82 13.33 -34.67
N ALA A 169 -5.36 14.34 -33.92
CA ALA A 169 -6.20 14.95 -32.88
C ALA A 169 -7.39 15.69 -33.48
N LYS A 170 -7.19 16.40 -34.61
CA LYS A 170 -8.28 17.06 -35.34
C LYS A 170 -9.36 16.09 -35.82
N GLU A 171 -8.96 14.97 -36.40
CA GLU A 171 -9.89 13.94 -36.87
C GLU A 171 -10.69 13.31 -35.73
N ILE A 172 -10.01 12.93 -34.62
CA ILE A 172 -10.67 12.33 -33.45
C ILE A 172 -11.65 13.29 -32.80
N VAL A 173 -11.25 14.55 -32.60
CA VAL A 173 -12.13 15.59 -32.02
C VAL A 173 -13.28 15.90 -32.98
N ALA A 174 -13.05 15.96 -34.30
CA ALA A 174 -14.09 16.17 -35.29
C ALA A 174 -15.11 15.02 -35.28
N GLU A 175 -14.65 13.78 -35.17
CA GLU A 175 -15.52 12.60 -35.10
C GLU A 175 -16.36 12.58 -33.80
N PHE A 176 -15.73 12.91 -32.66
CA PHE A 176 -16.50 13.09 -31.42
C PHE A 176 -17.59 14.15 -31.61
N ASN A 177 -17.24 15.31 -32.13
CA ASN A 177 -18.18 16.42 -32.34
C ASN A 177 -19.29 16.06 -33.34
N ARG A 178 -19.00 15.26 -34.37
CA ARG A 178 -19.97 14.74 -35.31
C ARG A 178 -21.04 13.90 -34.62
N LEU A 179 -20.59 12.97 -33.78
CA LEU A 179 -21.47 12.11 -32.98
C LEU A 179 -22.25 12.91 -31.93
N TRP A 180 -21.58 13.82 -31.25
CA TRP A 180 -22.14 14.67 -30.19
C TRP A 180 -23.27 15.60 -30.69
N ASN A 181 -23.10 16.15 -31.89
CA ASN A 181 -24.08 17.07 -32.51
C ASN A 181 -25.04 16.36 -33.45
N SER A 182 -25.05 15.05 -33.51
CA SER A 182 -26.01 14.25 -34.26
C SER A 182 -27.42 14.43 -33.69
N GLU A 183 -28.45 14.39 -34.57
CA GLU A 183 -29.86 14.34 -34.14
C GLU A 183 -30.21 13.11 -33.30
N TYR A 184 -29.38 12.06 -33.36
CA TYR A 184 -29.51 10.84 -32.56
C TYR A 184 -28.83 10.90 -31.20
N ALA A 185 -28.12 12.00 -30.89
CA ALA A 185 -27.46 12.21 -29.59
C ALA A 185 -28.41 12.97 -28.64
N LEU A 186 -29.26 12.25 -27.97
CA LEU A 186 -30.34 12.76 -27.13
C LEU A 186 -29.78 13.33 -25.81
N GLU A 187 -30.33 14.47 -25.37
CA GLU A 187 -30.05 15.06 -24.06
C GLU A 187 -30.61 14.18 -22.93
N PHE A 188 -30.02 14.29 -21.72
CA PHE A 188 -30.42 13.43 -20.59
C PHE A 188 -31.93 13.42 -20.33
N ASN A 189 -32.55 14.57 -20.30
CA ASN A 189 -33.99 14.67 -20.04
C ASN A 189 -34.87 14.05 -21.13
N GLU A 190 -34.36 13.88 -22.34
CA GLU A 190 -35.09 13.32 -23.48
C GLU A 190 -35.10 11.79 -23.45
N PHE A 191 -33.98 11.16 -23.02
CA PHE A 191 -33.86 9.71 -23.10
C PHE A 191 -34.08 9.00 -21.76
N TYR A 192 -33.80 9.65 -20.61
CA TYR A 192 -33.51 8.94 -19.35
C TYR A 192 -34.67 8.07 -18.85
N GLU A 193 -35.91 8.61 -18.78
CA GLU A 193 -37.05 7.85 -18.25
C GLU A 193 -37.41 6.65 -19.12
N ASN A 194 -37.43 6.81 -20.44
CA ASN A 194 -37.66 5.70 -21.36
C ASN A 194 -36.56 4.63 -21.25
N TYR A 195 -35.29 5.07 -21.23
CA TYR A 195 -34.14 4.18 -21.09
C TYR A 195 -34.17 3.39 -19.77
N LYS A 196 -34.51 4.05 -18.68
CA LYS A 196 -34.62 3.44 -17.34
C LYS A 196 -35.67 2.32 -17.28
N GLU A 197 -36.83 2.53 -17.93
CA GLU A 197 -37.86 1.52 -18.02
C GLU A 197 -37.41 0.33 -18.89
N GLN A 198 -36.86 0.60 -20.06
CA GLN A 198 -36.31 -0.45 -20.93
C GLN A 198 -35.20 -1.26 -20.23
N TYR A 199 -34.30 -0.59 -19.52
CA TYR A 199 -33.23 -1.24 -18.74
C TYR A 199 -33.80 -2.20 -17.69
N LYS A 200 -34.87 -1.80 -16.95
CA LYS A 200 -35.52 -2.66 -15.95
C LYS A 200 -36.10 -3.92 -16.59
N ILE A 201 -36.76 -3.78 -17.71
CA ILE A 201 -37.37 -4.92 -18.44
C ILE A 201 -36.28 -5.90 -18.90
N ILE A 202 -35.25 -5.39 -19.57
CA ILE A 202 -34.17 -6.21 -20.09
C ILE A 202 -33.36 -6.85 -18.97
N LYS A 203 -33.12 -6.14 -17.89
CA LYS A 203 -32.44 -6.68 -16.68
C LYS A 203 -33.27 -7.84 -16.11
N HIS A 204 -34.56 -7.67 -15.96
CA HIS A 204 -35.45 -8.74 -15.48
C HIS A 204 -35.45 -9.96 -16.39
N GLN A 205 -35.47 -9.78 -17.71
CA GLN A 205 -35.38 -10.87 -18.69
C GLN A 205 -34.04 -11.62 -18.58
N ARG A 206 -32.91 -10.90 -18.41
CA ARG A 206 -31.58 -11.49 -18.21
C ARG A 206 -31.50 -12.28 -16.90
N ASP A 207 -32.12 -11.78 -15.84
CA ASP A 207 -32.12 -12.47 -14.54
C ASP A 207 -32.98 -13.73 -14.58
N ILE A 208 -34.09 -13.74 -15.33
CA ILE A 208 -34.87 -14.95 -15.60
C ILE A 208 -34.04 -15.94 -16.42
N ALA A 209 -33.45 -15.52 -17.53
CA ALA A 209 -32.61 -16.38 -18.37
C ALA A 209 -31.42 -16.99 -17.62
N LYS A 210 -30.83 -16.25 -16.66
CA LYS A 210 -29.80 -16.78 -15.76
C LYS A 210 -30.36 -17.85 -14.80
N LYS A 211 -31.58 -17.68 -14.28
CA LYS A 211 -32.24 -18.66 -13.42
C LYS A 211 -32.58 -19.95 -14.17
N ASP A 212 -33.02 -19.86 -15.43
CA ASP A 212 -33.36 -21.02 -16.26
C ASP A 212 -32.14 -21.85 -16.71
N GLN A 213 -30.90 -21.24 -16.69
CA GLN A 213 -29.65 -21.96 -16.97
C GLN A 213 -29.16 -22.82 -15.79
N ILE A 214 -29.79 -22.73 -14.62
CA ILE A 214 -29.38 -23.47 -13.42
C ILE A 214 -30.21 -24.76 -13.32
N VAL A 215 -29.94 -25.73 -14.17
CA VAL A 215 -30.53 -27.07 -14.08
C VAL A 215 -29.44 -28.13 -14.10
N SER A 216 -28.81 -28.37 -12.96
CA SER A 216 -28.36 -29.68 -12.46
C SER A 216 -27.93 -29.56 -11.00
N ILE A 217 -28.43 -30.52 -10.20
CA ILE A 217 -28.08 -30.66 -8.76
C ILE A 217 -26.55 -30.79 -8.53
N GLU A 218 -25.81 -31.26 -9.51
CA GLU A 218 -24.34 -31.37 -9.46
C GLU A 218 -23.60 -30.01 -9.47
N LYS A 219 -24.21 -28.94 -9.98
CA LYS A 219 -23.65 -27.57 -9.95
C LYS A 219 -23.74 -26.90 -8.58
N TYR A 220 -24.54 -27.43 -7.67
CA TYR A 220 -24.74 -26.89 -6.32
C TYR A 220 -23.80 -27.45 -5.25
N ARG A 221 -22.93 -28.40 -5.56
CA ARG A 221 -21.89 -28.82 -4.61
C ARG A 221 -20.90 -27.67 -4.42
N LEU A 222 -20.87 -27.13 -3.22
CA LEU A 222 -19.86 -26.17 -2.80
C LEU A 222 -18.47 -26.75 -3.06
N LYS A 223 -17.67 -26.06 -3.89
CA LYS A 223 -16.28 -26.42 -4.17
C LYS A 223 -15.34 -25.52 -3.37
N PRO A 224 -14.25 -26.06 -2.80
CA PRO A 224 -13.27 -25.26 -2.12
C PRO A 224 -12.56 -24.30 -3.09
N ASN A 225 -12.28 -23.07 -2.63
CA ASN A 225 -11.48 -22.06 -3.34
C ASN A 225 -9.98 -22.36 -3.26
N SER A 226 -9.14 -21.55 -3.92
CA SER A 226 -7.67 -21.73 -3.97
C SER A 226 -7.03 -21.82 -2.57
N MET A 227 -7.40 -20.89 -1.67
CA MET A 227 -6.93 -20.86 -0.29
C MET A 227 -7.31 -22.14 0.47
N GLN A 228 -8.56 -22.56 0.34
CA GLN A 228 -9.09 -23.75 1.03
C GLN A 228 -8.40 -25.02 0.54
N VAL A 229 -8.13 -25.15 -0.76
CA VAL A 229 -7.36 -26.28 -1.32
C VAL A 229 -5.93 -26.29 -0.77
N GLY A 230 -5.25 -25.13 -0.79
CA GLY A 230 -3.90 -25.00 -0.25
C GLY A 230 -3.83 -25.33 1.24
N PHE A 231 -4.78 -24.83 2.02
CA PHE A 231 -4.92 -25.14 3.44
C PHE A 231 -5.09 -26.63 3.71
N ILE A 232 -6.03 -27.30 3.04
CA ILE A 232 -6.30 -28.73 3.23
C ILE A 232 -5.07 -29.57 2.88
N THR A 233 -4.39 -29.22 1.78
CA THR A 233 -3.18 -29.93 1.33
C THR A 233 -2.07 -29.85 2.37
N ASN A 234 -1.83 -28.67 2.94
CA ASN A 234 -0.79 -28.50 3.94
C ASN A 234 -1.19 -29.11 5.30
N LEU A 235 -2.45 -28.99 5.68
CA LEU A 235 -2.96 -29.61 6.90
C LEU A 235 -2.76 -31.14 6.87
N LYS A 236 -3.00 -31.77 5.71
CA LYS A 236 -2.74 -33.18 5.52
C LYS A 236 -1.27 -33.53 5.72
N LYS A 237 -0.34 -32.75 5.17
CA LYS A 237 1.11 -32.94 5.37
C LYS A 237 1.52 -32.82 6.84
N ILE A 238 0.95 -31.88 7.58
CA ILE A 238 1.21 -31.70 9.01
C ILE A 238 0.79 -32.95 9.80
N LEU A 239 -0.40 -33.49 9.53
CA LEU A 239 -0.87 -34.72 10.14
C LEU A 239 -0.04 -35.96 9.76
N GLU A 240 0.38 -36.06 8.48
CA GLU A 240 1.27 -37.12 8.00
C GLU A 240 2.66 -37.06 8.64
N ALA A 241 3.11 -35.86 9.07
CA ALA A 241 4.34 -35.69 9.83
C ALA A 241 4.20 -36.06 11.32
N GLY A 242 3.00 -36.39 11.78
CA GLY A 242 2.72 -36.82 13.15
C GLY A 242 2.43 -35.66 14.11
N GLU A 243 2.21 -34.46 13.59
CA GLU A 243 1.84 -33.26 14.37
C GLU A 243 0.34 -33.28 14.70
N ASP A 244 -0.01 -32.89 15.91
CA ASP A 244 -1.38 -32.87 16.43
C ASP A 244 -2.00 -31.47 16.49
N ARG A 245 -1.29 -30.43 15.98
CA ARG A 245 -1.70 -29.03 16.06
C ARG A 245 -1.45 -28.31 14.76
N ALA A 246 -2.36 -27.43 14.38
CA ALA A 246 -2.19 -26.60 13.20
C ALA A 246 -2.94 -25.25 13.34
N LEU A 247 -2.41 -24.21 12.71
CA LEU A 247 -2.98 -22.86 12.70
C LEU A 247 -3.29 -22.43 11.26
N LEU A 248 -4.53 -21.97 11.04
CA LEU A 248 -4.96 -21.26 9.84
C LEU A 248 -4.99 -19.75 10.12
N ILE A 249 -4.11 -19.00 9.50
CA ILE A 249 -4.10 -17.55 9.54
C ILE A 249 -4.73 -17.03 8.24
N SER A 250 -5.90 -16.42 8.35
CA SER A 250 -6.63 -16.01 7.15
C SER A 250 -7.47 -14.77 7.39
N ALA A 251 -7.40 -13.81 6.46
CA ALA A 251 -8.17 -12.57 6.52
C ALA A 251 -9.67 -12.84 6.70
N THR A 252 -10.38 -11.93 7.34
CA THR A 252 -11.83 -12.02 7.50
C THR A 252 -12.51 -12.01 6.13
N GLY A 253 -13.55 -12.83 5.94
CA GLY A 253 -14.28 -12.92 4.68
C GLY A 253 -13.72 -13.91 3.65
N THR A 254 -12.54 -14.51 3.87
CA THR A 254 -11.93 -15.49 2.94
C THR A 254 -12.57 -16.87 3.00
N GLY A 255 -13.50 -17.12 3.95
CA GLY A 255 -14.19 -18.39 4.12
C GLY A 255 -13.48 -19.37 5.04
N LYS A 256 -12.86 -18.92 6.16
CA LYS A 256 -12.25 -19.77 7.21
C LYS A 256 -13.15 -20.91 7.67
N THR A 257 -14.41 -20.61 7.97
CA THR A 257 -15.40 -21.59 8.43
C THR A 257 -15.63 -22.70 7.38
N TYR A 258 -15.75 -22.32 6.11
CA TYR A 258 -15.86 -23.31 5.03
C TYR A 258 -14.56 -24.09 4.84
N ALA A 259 -13.39 -23.45 5.00
CA ALA A 259 -12.10 -24.12 4.94
C ALA A 259 -12.00 -25.26 5.97
N SER A 260 -12.39 -24.98 7.23
CA SER A 260 -12.43 -26.01 8.25
C SER A 260 -13.45 -27.11 7.95
N ALA A 261 -14.66 -26.76 7.45
CA ALA A 261 -15.67 -27.75 7.10
C ALA A 261 -15.18 -28.69 5.96
N PHE A 262 -14.59 -28.15 4.92
CA PHE A 262 -14.00 -28.95 3.84
C PHE A 262 -12.83 -29.82 4.34
N ALA A 263 -11.98 -29.28 5.22
CA ALA A 263 -10.89 -30.04 5.83
C ALA A 263 -11.41 -31.24 6.65
N MET A 264 -12.45 -31.03 7.47
CA MET A 264 -13.05 -32.13 8.23
C MET A 264 -13.60 -33.23 7.32
N ARG A 265 -14.25 -32.83 6.21
CA ARG A 265 -14.78 -33.76 5.22
C ARG A 265 -13.68 -34.54 4.50
N GLU A 266 -12.66 -33.87 4.00
CA GLU A 266 -11.58 -34.47 3.23
C GLU A 266 -10.65 -35.36 4.09
N LEU A 267 -10.48 -35.01 5.37
CA LEU A 267 -9.68 -35.80 6.33
C LEU A 267 -10.49 -36.92 7.00
N GLY A 268 -11.81 -36.94 6.80
CA GLY A 268 -12.68 -38.02 7.27
C GLY A 268 -12.85 -38.08 8.81
N PHE A 269 -12.70 -36.98 9.50
CA PHE A 269 -12.95 -36.90 10.96
C PHE A 269 -14.43 -37.19 11.25
N LYS A 270 -14.69 -38.05 12.21
CA LYS A 270 -16.05 -38.51 12.56
C LYS A 270 -16.64 -37.71 13.70
N ARG A 271 -15.82 -37.31 14.66
CA ARG A 271 -16.27 -36.50 15.81
C ARG A 271 -15.47 -35.21 15.87
N VAL A 272 -16.18 -34.06 15.78
CA VAL A 272 -15.57 -32.73 15.75
C VAL A 272 -16.24 -31.84 16.78
N LEU A 273 -15.42 -31.12 17.56
CA LEU A 273 -15.87 -30.04 18.43
C LEU A 273 -15.43 -28.70 17.81
N PHE A 274 -16.39 -27.82 17.56
CA PHE A 274 -16.12 -26.45 17.07
C PHE A 274 -16.41 -25.44 18.17
N LEU A 275 -15.38 -24.70 18.61
CA LEU A 275 -15.48 -23.73 19.68
C LEU A 275 -15.40 -22.31 19.15
N VAL A 276 -16.41 -21.51 19.54
CA VAL A 276 -16.49 -20.08 19.24
C VAL A 276 -16.66 -19.30 20.54
N HIS A 277 -16.51 -18.02 20.48
CA HIS A 277 -16.66 -17.19 21.64
C HIS A 277 -18.07 -16.57 21.83
N ARG A 278 -18.95 -16.67 20.82
CA ARG A 278 -20.34 -16.20 20.89
C ARG A 278 -21.32 -17.26 20.38
N GLY A 279 -22.47 -17.39 21.06
CA GLY A 279 -23.49 -18.38 20.72
C GLY A 279 -24.09 -18.22 19.31
N GLN A 280 -24.19 -16.98 18.82
CA GLN A 280 -24.63 -16.71 17.46
C GLN A 280 -23.68 -17.31 16.42
N LEU A 281 -22.37 -17.17 16.63
CA LEU A 281 -21.36 -17.76 15.75
C LEU A 281 -21.46 -19.29 15.71
N ALA A 282 -21.75 -19.93 16.84
CA ALA A 282 -21.96 -21.39 16.87
C ALA A 282 -23.11 -21.81 15.94
N ARG A 283 -24.23 -21.11 15.97
CA ARG A 283 -25.39 -21.38 15.07
C ARG A 283 -25.05 -21.10 13.60
N GLN A 284 -24.37 -20.01 13.29
CA GLN A 284 -23.96 -19.68 11.93
C GLN A 284 -22.96 -20.70 11.38
N THR A 285 -21.97 -21.08 12.19
CA THR A 285 -20.98 -22.09 11.84
C THR A 285 -21.63 -23.43 11.55
N LYS A 286 -22.55 -23.88 12.43
CA LYS A 286 -23.36 -25.10 12.20
C LYS A 286 -24.07 -25.07 10.85
N LYS A 287 -24.78 -23.97 10.51
CA LYS A 287 -25.43 -23.79 9.21
C LYS A 287 -24.44 -23.86 8.04
N SER A 288 -23.23 -23.32 8.19
CA SER A 288 -22.20 -23.38 7.13
C SER A 288 -21.68 -24.81 6.93
N TYR A 289 -21.50 -25.56 8.02
CA TYR A 289 -21.13 -26.97 7.95
C TYR A 289 -22.25 -27.83 7.34
N GLU A 290 -23.51 -27.59 7.71
CA GLU A 290 -24.66 -28.26 7.10
C GLU A 290 -24.72 -28.11 5.58
N LYS A 291 -24.32 -26.95 5.03
CA LYS A 291 -24.20 -26.73 3.59
C LYS A 291 -23.12 -27.57 2.92
N VAL A 292 -22.02 -27.88 3.62
CA VAL A 292 -20.89 -28.68 3.09
C VAL A 292 -21.18 -30.17 3.21
N PHE A 293 -21.80 -30.61 4.30
CA PHE A 293 -22.06 -32.01 4.60
C PHE A 293 -23.46 -32.49 4.20
N ALA A 294 -24.34 -31.56 3.85
CA ALA A 294 -25.78 -31.86 3.69
C ALA A 294 -26.35 -32.53 4.95
N LYS A 295 -26.98 -33.68 4.83
CA LYS A 295 -27.53 -34.45 5.96
C LYS A 295 -26.69 -35.69 6.33
N SER A 296 -25.45 -35.74 5.93
CA SER A 296 -24.58 -36.93 6.10
C SER A 296 -23.97 -37.04 7.50
N VAL A 297 -24.03 -35.97 8.31
CA VAL A 297 -23.45 -35.89 9.66
C VAL A 297 -24.49 -35.29 10.62
N TYR A 298 -24.65 -35.88 11.81
CA TYR A 298 -25.49 -35.32 12.85
C TYR A 298 -24.75 -34.17 13.55
N MET A 299 -25.32 -32.96 13.46
CA MET A 299 -24.73 -31.72 13.99
C MET A 299 -25.57 -31.14 15.12
N GLY A 300 -24.96 -30.92 16.29
CA GLY A 300 -25.63 -30.45 17.49
C GLY A 300 -25.04 -29.16 18.08
N LEU A 301 -25.84 -28.49 18.90
CA LEU A 301 -25.47 -27.31 19.69
C LEU A 301 -25.37 -27.66 21.18
N VAL A 302 -24.36 -27.09 21.88
CA VAL A 302 -24.25 -27.17 23.32
C VAL A 302 -24.13 -25.76 23.89
N GLY A 303 -25.09 -25.40 24.77
CA GLY A 303 -25.21 -24.08 25.41
C GLY A 303 -26.41 -23.28 24.89
N ALA A 304 -26.70 -22.16 25.57
CA ALA A 304 -27.87 -21.33 25.28
C ALA A 304 -29.22 -22.12 25.27
N GLY A 305 -29.37 -23.11 26.14
CA GLY A 305 -30.56 -23.96 26.21
C GLY A 305 -30.53 -25.21 25.34
N TYR A 306 -29.47 -25.46 24.58
CA TYR A 306 -29.27 -26.66 23.79
C TYR A 306 -28.34 -27.65 24.50
N HIS A 307 -28.66 -28.94 24.46
CA HIS A 307 -27.95 -30.02 25.17
C HIS A 307 -27.71 -31.25 24.25
N GLU A 308 -27.28 -31.00 23.00
CA GLU A 308 -27.13 -32.05 21.97
C GLU A 308 -25.70 -32.66 22.08
N TYR A 309 -25.36 -33.31 23.20
CA TYR A 309 -24.03 -33.86 23.50
C TYR A 309 -23.64 -35.07 22.65
N ASP A 310 -24.62 -35.80 22.13
CA ASP A 310 -24.39 -37.03 21.36
C ASP A 310 -24.13 -36.79 19.87
N ALA A 311 -24.15 -35.53 19.44
CA ALA A 311 -23.95 -35.18 18.03
C ALA A 311 -22.52 -35.54 17.62
N ASP A 312 -22.38 -35.93 16.32
CA ASP A 312 -21.06 -36.20 15.73
C ASP A 312 -20.22 -34.94 15.67
N TYR A 313 -20.84 -33.84 15.25
CA TYR A 313 -20.21 -32.51 15.20
C TYR A 313 -20.94 -31.58 16.18
N VAL A 314 -20.21 -31.15 17.20
CA VAL A 314 -20.73 -30.31 18.29
C VAL A 314 -20.23 -28.89 18.11
N PHE A 315 -21.14 -27.93 18.15
CA PHE A 315 -20.83 -26.49 18.10
C PHE A 315 -21.16 -25.87 19.44
N ALA A 316 -20.19 -25.26 20.10
CA ALA A 316 -20.35 -24.71 21.43
C ALA A 316 -19.59 -23.39 21.62
N THR A 317 -19.98 -22.62 22.65
CA THR A 317 -19.14 -21.49 23.09
C THR A 317 -18.11 -21.96 24.12
N VAL A 318 -16.95 -21.30 24.13
CA VAL A 318 -15.89 -21.56 25.10
C VAL A 318 -16.40 -21.37 26.51
N GLN A 319 -17.21 -20.33 26.76
CA GLN A 319 -17.77 -20.03 28.09
C GLN A 319 -18.71 -21.15 28.58
N THR A 320 -19.49 -21.73 27.67
CA THR A 320 -20.35 -22.87 28.01
C THR A 320 -19.51 -24.08 28.35
N LEU A 321 -18.60 -24.46 27.45
CA LEU A 321 -17.83 -25.69 27.65
C LEU A 321 -16.80 -25.60 28.77
N ASN A 322 -16.38 -24.42 29.19
CA ASN A 322 -15.49 -24.21 30.36
C ASN A 322 -16.15 -24.58 31.69
N ARG A 323 -17.47 -24.74 31.76
CA ARG A 323 -18.19 -25.19 32.95
C ARG A 323 -18.09 -26.71 33.08
N ASP A 324 -17.80 -27.19 34.31
CA ASP A 324 -17.60 -28.63 34.54
C ASP A 324 -18.84 -29.47 34.17
N GLU A 325 -20.05 -28.93 34.37
CA GLU A 325 -21.31 -29.59 34.01
C GLU A 325 -21.44 -29.94 32.50
N HIS A 326 -20.76 -29.20 31.63
CA HIS A 326 -20.72 -29.44 30.18
C HIS A 326 -19.43 -30.16 29.76
N LEU A 327 -18.28 -29.78 30.35
CA LEU A 327 -16.97 -30.32 30.01
C LEU A 327 -16.86 -31.81 30.33
N LEU A 328 -17.33 -32.19 31.49
CA LEU A 328 -17.26 -33.58 32.00
C LEU A 328 -18.29 -34.51 31.37
N GLN A 329 -19.16 -34.02 30.48
CA GLN A 329 -19.99 -34.89 29.63
C GLN A 329 -19.20 -35.62 28.55
N TYR A 330 -17.96 -35.22 28.31
CA TYR A 330 -17.12 -35.77 27.31
C TYR A 330 -15.84 -36.41 27.87
N ASP A 331 -15.51 -37.60 27.39
CA ASP A 331 -14.21 -38.19 27.63
C ASP A 331 -13.08 -37.41 26.97
N LYS A 332 -11.85 -37.62 27.42
CA LYS A 332 -10.66 -36.89 26.91
C LYS A 332 -10.43 -37.06 25.42
N ASP A 333 -10.74 -38.22 24.88
CA ASP A 333 -10.58 -38.62 23.47
C ASP A 333 -11.90 -38.62 22.68
N ALA A 334 -12.94 -37.91 23.21
CA ALA A 334 -14.27 -37.89 22.62
C ALA A 334 -14.30 -37.30 21.19
N PHE A 335 -13.31 -36.50 20.79
CA PHE A 335 -13.27 -35.79 19.52
C PHE A 335 -11.99 -36.12 18.72
N ASP A 336 -12.13 -36.39 17.42
CA ASP A 336 -11.00 -36.53 16.50
C ASP A 336 -10.31 -35.19 16.26
N CYS A 337 -11.11 -34.10 16.09
CA CYS A 337 -10.60 -32.78 15.90
C CYS A 337 -11.35 -31.76 16.76
N ILE A 338 -10.61 -30.79 17.31
CA ILE A 338 -11.19 -29.61 17.98
C ILE A 338 -10.74 -28.37 17.23
N VAL A 339 -11.71 -27.61 16.73
CA VAL A 339 -11.51 -26.37 15.99
C VAL A 339 -11.76 -25.19 16.93
N LEU A 340 -10.79 -24.27 17.01
CA LEU A 340 -10.84 -23.06 17.82
C LEU A 340 -10.90 -21.85 16.88
N ASP A 341 -12.07 -21.23 16.81
CA ASP A 341 -12.23 -19.98 16.06
C ASP A 341 -11.75 -18.80 16.91
N GLU A 342 -11.26 -17.73 16.22
CA GLU A 342 -10.56 -16.61 16.84
C GLU A 342 -9.46 -17.04 17.81
N ALA A 343 -8.58 -17.91 17.31
CA ALA A 343 -7.54 -18.58 18.11
C ALA A 343 -6.56 -17.62 18.82
N HIS A 344 -6.55 -16.32 18.49
CA HIS A 344 -5.79 -15.33 19.25
C HIS A 344 -6.26 -15.18 20.71
N HIS A 345 -7.48 -15.61 21.04
CA HIS A 345 -7.99 -15.69 22.41
C HIS A 345 -7.59 -16.97 23.18
N VAL A 346 -6.98 -17.96 22.54
CA VAL A 346 -6.63 -19.27 23.11
C VAL A 346 -5.70 -19.16 24.33
N THR A 347 -4.97 -18.07 24.44
CA THR A 347 -4.11 -17.78 25.60
C THR A 347 -4.87 -17.55 26.92
N ALA A 348 -6.18 -17.30 26.86
CA ALA A 348 -7.01 -17.09 28.07
C ALA A 348 -7.19 -18.39 28.84
N ASP A 349 -7.30 -18.29 30.18
CA ASP A 349 -7.41 -19.43 31.11
C ASP A 349 -8.59 -20.37 30.79
N THR A 350 -9.68 -19.83 30.25
CA THR A 350 -10.85 -20.60 29.82
C THR A 350 -10.56 -21.59 28.72
N TYR A 351 -9.78 -21.19 27.71
CA TYR A 351 -9.34 -22.07 26.63
C TYR A 351 -8.32 -23.10 27.15
N GLN A 352 -7.40 -22.67 28.01
CA GLN A 352 -6.37 -23.54 28.58
C GLN A 352 -6.96 -24.70 29.38
N LYS A 353 -8.06 -24.48 30.12
CA LYS A 353 -8.77 -25.53 30.83
C LYS A 353 -9.32 -26.58 29.87
N ILE A 354 -9.94 -26.16 28.78
CA ILE A 354 -10.50 -27.04 27.76
C ILE A 354 -9.38 -27.85 27.07
N MET A 355 -8.28 -27.18 26.68
CA MET A 355 -7.14 -27.80 26.04
C MET A 355 -6.43 -28.83 26.94
N LYS A 356 -6.43 -28.63 28.23
CA LYS A 356 -5.90 -29.62 29.21
C LYS A 356 -6.81 -30.84 29.41
N HIS A 357 -8.11 -30.69 29.16
CA HIS A 357 -9.07 -31.78 29.31
C HIS A 357 -9.03 -32.75 28.15
N PHE A 358 -9.04 -32.23 26.91
CA PHE A 358 -9.13 -33.05 25.70
C PHE A 358 -7.77 -33.41 25.09
N SER A 359 -7.74 -34.56 24.40
CA SER A 359 -6.58 -35.11 23.65
C SER A 359 -7.03 -35.54 22.25
N PRO A 360 -7.44 -34.59 21.36
CA PRO A 360 -7.87 -34.94 20.01
C PRO A 360 -6.67 -35.31 19.14
N LYS A 361 -6.93 -35.92 17.97
CA LYS A 361 -5.92 -36.16 16.92
C LYS A 361 -5.43 -34.84 16.30
N LEU A 362 -6.26 -33.78 16.31
CA LEU A 362 -5.92 -32.49 15.77
C LEU A 362 -6.55 -31.34 16.58
N TRP A 363 -5.73 -30.42 17.03
CA TRP A 363 -6.14 -29.08 17.41
C TRP A 363 -5.97 -28.13 16.22
N LEU A 364 -7.07 -27.56 15.71
CA LEU A 364 -7.03 -26.59 14.62
C LEU A 364 -7.42 -25.20 15.13
N GLY A 365 -6.45 -24.29 15.14
CA GLY A 365 -6.70 -22.87 15.40
C GLY A 365 -6.99 -22.09 14.13
N MET A 366 -7.92 -21.14 14.17
CA MET A 366 -8.20 -20.23 13.05
C MET A 366 -8.23 -18.80 13.57
N THR A 367 -7.53 -17.87 12.90
CA THR A 367 -7.55 -16.45 13.25
C THR A 367 -7.17 -15.58 12.05
N ALA A 368 -7.63 -14.33 12.07
CA ALA A 368 -7.16 -13.30 11.14
C ALA A 368 -5.98 -12.49 11.74
N THR A 369 -5.89 -12.42 13.06
CA THR A 369 -4.98 -11.55 13.81
C THR A 369 -4.21 -12.32 14.88
N PRO A 370 -3.26 -13.19 14.51
CA PRO A 370 -2.53 -14.03 15.46
C PRO A 370 -1.67 -13.23 16.45
N ASP A 371 -1.28 -12.02 16.05
CA ASP A 371 -0.39 -11.14 16.83
C ASP A 371 -1.15 -10.22 17.80
N LYS A 372 -2.49 -10.26 17.77
CA LYS A 372 -3.32 -9.49 18.71
C LYS A 372 -3.23 -10.12 20.10
N ARG A 373 -2.86 -9.32 21.09
CA ARG A 373 -2.75 -9.74 22.49
C ARG A 373 -3.48 -8.77 23.38
N ASP A 374 -4.20 -9.33 24.32
CA ASP A 374 -4.83 -8.55 25.38
C ASP A 374 -3.85 -8.26 26.54
N ASP A 375 -2.74 -9.03 26.62
CA ASP A 375 -1.68 -8.84 27.60
C ASP A 375 -0.28 -9.20 27.02
N ASN A 376 0.77 -8.62 27.62
CA ASN A 376 2.17 -8.92 27.28
C ASN A 376 2.77 -10.00 28.20
N VAL A 377 2.00 -11.00 28.61
CA VAL A 377 2.46 -12.05 29.53
C VAL A 377 3.29 -13.07 28.78
N ALA A 378 4.52 -13.29 29.22
CA ALA A 378 5.40 -14.33 28.69
C ALA A 378 4.74 -15.73 28.82
N GLY A 379 4.81 -16.54 27.75
CA GLY A 379 4.22 -17.88 27.70
C GLY A 379 2.80 -17.93 27.13
N ARG A 380 2.24 -16.81 26.67
CA ARG A 380 0.93 -16.74 26.02
C ARG A 380 1.08 -16.38 24.55
N ASN A 381 1.65 -17.31 23.77
CA ASN A 381 1.90 -17.15 22.34
C ASN A 381 1.04 -18.16 21.56
N VAL A 382 0.14 -17.65 20.69
CA VAL A 382 -0.73 -18.53 19.88
C VAL A 382 0.09 -19.45 18.96
N TYR A 383 1.18 -18.98 18.40
CA TYR A 383 2.04 -19.83 17.55
C TYR A 383 2.65 -21.00 18.34
N GLU A 384 3.12 -20.75 19.55
CA GLU A 384 3.67 -21.78 20.45
C GLU A 384 2.60 -22.81 20.81
N LEU A 385 1.38 -22.37 21.13
CA LEU A 385 0.26 -23.26 21.46
C LEU A 385 -0.12 -24.20 20.32
N PHE A 386 0.18 -23.82 19.09
CA PHE A 386 -0.02 -24.64 17.88
C PHE A 386 1.29 -25.19 17.30
N ASN A 387 2.34 -25.38 18.13
CA ASN A 387 3.65 -25.95 17.78
C ASN A 387 4.31 -25.26 16.56
N TYR A 388 4.01 -23.99 16.32
CA TYR A 388 4.45 -23.24 15.12
C TYR A 388 4.03 -23.87 13.79
N GLN A 389 3.04 -24.75 13.78
CA GLN A 389 2.53 -25.43 12.61
C GLN A 389 1.50 -24.54 11.90
N ILE A 390 1.93 -23.74 10.94
CA ILE A 390 1.04 -22.90 10.12
C ILE A 390 0.62 -23.70 8.89
N ALA A 391 -0.62 -24.17 8.88
CA ALA A 391 -1.17 -24.92 7.73
C ALA A 391 -1.37 -23.99 6.52
N TYR A 392 -1.78 -22.74 6.73
CA TYR A 392 -1.88 -21.74 5.68
C TYR A 392 -1.93 -20.34 6.26
N GLU A 393 -1.33 -19.38 5.56
CA GLU A 393 -1.40 -17.96 5.89
C GLU A 393 -1.80 -17.18 4.65
N ILE A 394 -2.90 -16.42 4.73
CA ILE A 394 -3.33 -15.49 3.71
C ILE A 394 -3.82 -14.18 4.36
N ARG A 395 -3.13 -13.11 4.11
CA ARG A 395 -3.44 -11.78 4.62
C ARG A 395 -4.36 -11.03 3.64
N LEU A 396 -4.87 -9.87 4.09
CA LEU A 396 -5.86 -9.08 3.34
C LEU A 396 -5.44 -8.80 1.89
N GLN A 397 -4.21 -8.36 1.69
CA GLN A 397 -3.71 -8.03 0.35
C GLN A 397 -3.70 -9.25 -0.57
N GLN A 398 -3.11 -10.34 -0.14
CA GLN A 398 -3.06 -11.58 -0.91
C GLN A 398 -4.48 -12.12 -1.18
N ALA A 399 -5.39 -12.01 -0.21
CA ALA A 399 -6.78 -12.41 -0.38
C ALA A 399 -7.51 -11.56 -1.44
N MET A 400 -7.17 -10.27 -1.54
CA MET A 400 -7.66 -9.40 -2.62
C MET A 400 -7.03 -9.75 -3.98
N GLU A 401 -5.73 -10.07 -4.02
CA GLU A 401 -5.03 -10.51 -5.23
C GLU A 401 -5.63 -11.79 -5.80
N GLU A 402 -5.97 -12.73 -4.94
CA GLU A 402 -6.61 -13.99 -5.30
C GLU A 402 -8.13 -13.86 -5.55
N ASN A 403 -8.71 -12.66 -5.49
CA ASN A 403 -10.15 -12.39 -5.63
C ASN A 403 -11.03 -13.17 -4.64
N LEU A 404 -10.53 -13.43 -3.46
CA LEU A 404 -11.29 -14.09 -2.39
C LEU A 404 -12.17 -13.11 -1.60
N LEU A 405 -11.89 -11.81 -1.72
CA LEU A 405 -12.64 -10.72 -1.10
C LEU A 405 -13.28 -9.83 -2.15
N CYS A 406 -14.45 -9.27 -1.83
CA CYS A 406 -15.07 -8.28 -2.68
C CYS A 406 -14.23 -6.99 -2.71
N PRO A 407 -14.16 -6.29 -3.85
CA PRO A 407 -13.52 -4.98 -3.93
C PRO A 407 -14.20 -3.97 -3.02
N PHE A 408 -13.44 -3.02 -2.50
CA PHE A 408 -13.94 -1.88 -1.75
C PHE A 408 -13.42 -0.57 -2.31
N HIS A 409 -14.19 0.49 -2.12
CA HIS A 409 -13.77 1.85 -2.42
C HIS A 409 -13.76 2.64 -1.11
N TYR A 410 -12.60 3.13 -0.71
CA TYR A 410 -12.44 3.93 0.50
C TYR A 410 -12.34 5.41 0.14
N PHE A 411 -13.17 6.23 0.77
CA PHE A 411 -13.16 7.68 0.60
C PHE A 411 -12.93 8.35 1.95
N GLY A 412 -11.74 8.92 2.12
CA GLY A 412 -11.39 9.74 3.29
C GLY A 412 -11.85 11.17 3.07
N ILE A 413 -12.91 11.56 3.79
CA ILE A 413 -13.59 12.83 3.61
C ILE A 413 -13.45 13.64 4.89
N THR A 414 -13.16 14.93 4.75
CA THR A 414 -13.12 15.85 5.88
C THR A 414 -14.52 16.09 6.44
N ASP A 415 -14.71 15.81 7.71
CA ASP A 415 -15.96 16.06 8.44
C ASP A 415 -16.11 17.55 8.80
N LEU A 416 -17.34 18.07 8.81
CA LEU A 416 -17.66 19.45 9.17
C LEU A 416 -17.22 19.82 10.60
N SER A 417 -17.22 18.87 11.51
CA SER A 417 -16.78 19.08 12.91
C SER A 417 -15.30 19.37 13.06
N ILE A 418 -14.51 19.24 12.00
CA ILE A 418 -13.05 19.34 11.99
C ILE A 418 -12.56 20.71 11.45
N VAL A 419 -13.42 21.57 10.98
CA VAL A 419 -13.06 22.91 10.46
C VAL A 419 -12.78 23.92 11.61
N GLY A 420 -12.71 23.47 12.86
CA GLY A 420 -12.29 24.22 14.06
C GLY A 420 -11.07 23.62 14.73
N ASP A 421 -10.50 24.34 15.71
CA ASP A 421 -9.32 23.93 16.47
C ASP A 421 -9.48 22.52 17.08
N ASP A 422 -8.43 21.68 17.04
CA ASP A 422 -8.43 20.26 17.47
C ASP A 422 -8.99 19.96 18.88
N LYS A 423 -9.20 20.99 19.69
CA LYS A 423 -9.78 20.87 21.04
C LYS A 423 -11.31 20.76 21.05
N ASP A 424 -11.99 21.17 20.01
CA ASP A 424 -13.46 21.18 19.93
C ASP A 424 -14.08 19.88 19.36
N ASN A 425 -13.28 18.96 18.86
CA ASN A 425 -13.72 17.67 18.29
C ASN A 425 -14.46 16.73 19.28
N ARG A 426 -14.55 17.10 20.55
CA ARG A 426 -15.25 16.32 21.60
C ARG A 426 -16.58 16.94 22.02
N ASN A 427 -17.01 18.02 21.40
CA ASN A 427 -18.27 18.65 21.75
C ASN A 427 -19.45 17.87 21.15
N PHE A 428 -20.21 17.20 22.01
CA PHE A 428 -21.35 16.35 21.61
C PHE A 428 -22.39 17.10 20.76
N SER A 429 -22.65 18.39 21.03
CA SER A 429 -23.59 19.18 20.24
C SER A 429 -23.14 19.38 18.78
N MET A 430 -21.85 19.46 18.52
CA MET A 430 -21.31 19.55 17.16
C MET A 430 -21.35 18.19 16.46
N LEU A 431 -21.00 17.11 17.18
CA LEU A 431 -21.02 15.74 16.64
C LEU A 431 -22.41 15.27 16.24
N THR A 432 -23.47 15.85 16.80
CA THR A 432 -24.87 15.52 16.52
C THR A 432 -25.64 16.66 15.87
N SER A 433 -24.98 17.71 15.35
CA SER A 433 -25.63 18.84 14.70
C SER A 433 -26.41 18.43 13.45
N ASP A 434 -27.48 19.14 13.11
CA ASP A 434 -28.30 18.85 11.94
C ASP A 434 -27.55 19.08 10.63
N GLU A 435 -26.61 20.05 10.64
CA GLU A 435 -25.72 20.32 9.51
C GLU A 435 -24.82 19.12 9.25
N ARG A 436 -24.24 18.54 10.31
CA ARG A 436 -23.40 17.34 10.19
C ARG A 436 -24.20 16.13 9.73
N VAL A 437 -25.40 15.92 10.25
CA VAL A 437 -26.29 14.84 9.81
C VAL A 437 -26.60 14.96 8.30
N LYS A 438 -26.97 16.16 7.84
CA LYS A 438 -27.19 16.43 6.40
C LYS A 438 -25.92 16.17 5.59
N HIS A 439 -24.77 16.59 6.07
CA HIS A 439 -23.49 16.36 5.40
C HIS A 439 -23.21 14.87 5.27
N ILE A 440 -23.36 14.08 6.35
CA ILE A 440 -23.15 12.62 6.32
C ILE A 440 -24.06 11.97 5.29
N ILE A 441 -25.35 12.31 5.28
CA ILE A 441 -26.31 11.76 4.32
C ILE A 441 -25.95 12.14 2.88
N GLN A 442 -25.58 13.39 2.65
CA GLN A 442 -25.16 13.86 1.32
C GLN A 442 -23.93 13.12 0.81
N GLN A 443 -22.91 12.93 1.67
CA GLN A 443 -21.71 12.19 1.28
C GLN A 443 -22.04 10.70 1.07
N ALA A 444 -22.81 10.08 1.96
CA ALA A 444 -23.22 8.68 1.84
C ALA A 444 -23.95 8.41 0.51
N ASN A 445 -24.85 9.30 0.11
CA ASN A 445 -25.58 9.20 -1.16
C ASN A 445 -24.71 9.51 -2.36
N TYR A 446 -23.82 10.49 -2.25
CA TYR A 446 -22.91 10.85 -3.35
C TYR A 446 -21.96 9.69 -3.72
N TYR A 447 -21.26 9.11 -2.73
CA TYR A 447 -20.38 7.96 -2.98
C TYR A 447 -21.17 6.68 -3.21
N GLY A 448 -22.36 6.57 -2.64
CA GLY A 448 -23.31 5.52 -2.91
C GLY A 448 -22.92 4.16 -2.34
N TYR A 449 -23.58 3.14 -2.86
CA TYR A 449 -23.44 1.75 -2.47
C TYR A 449 -23.74 0.84 -3.67
N SER A 450 -23.31 -0.43 -3.60
CA SER A 450 -23.69 -1.43 -4.60
C SER A 450 -25.06 -2.05 -4.27
N GLY A 451 -25.82 -2.43 -5.31
CA GLY A 451 -27.13 -3.06 -5.13
C GLY A 451 -28.31 -2.07 -5.19
N GLU A 452 -29.49 -2.55 -4.85
CA GLU A 452 -30.77 -1.82 -5.02
C GLU A 452 -31.08 -0.94 -3.81
N LYS A 453 -30.64 -1.33 -2.62
CA LYS A 453 -30.91 -0.67 -1.34
C LYS A 453 -29.61 -0.55 -0.53
N VAL A 454 -29.51 0.52 0.25
CA VAL A 454 -28.44 0.65 1.24
C VAL A 454 -28.63 -0.37 2.36
N LYS A 455 -27.57 -1.06 2.73
CA LYS A 455 -27.44 -1.94 3.88
C LYS A 455 -26.14 -1.54 4.59
N GLY A 456 -26.26 -0.53 5.46
CA GLY A 456 -25.09 0.21 5.95
C GLY A 456 -24.78 0.00 7.44
N LEU A 457 -23.50 0.16 7.76
CA LEU A 457 -23.02 0.25 9.13
C LEU A 457 -22.41 1.63 9.37
N ILE A 458 -22.76 2.26 10.49
CA ILE A 458 -22.19 3.57 10.89
C ILE A 458 -21.51 3.41 12.25
N PHE A 459 -20.20 3.65 12.29
CA PHE A 459 -19.40 3.57 13.50
C PHE A 459 -19.18 4.95 14.10
N CYS A 460 -19.66 5.15 15.33
CA CYS A 460 -19.59 6.40 16.07
C CYS A 460 -18.55 6.35 17.19
N SER A 461 -18.25 7.52 17.77
CA SER A 461 -17.28 7.66 18.87
C SER A 461 -17.86 7.32 20.24
N SER A 462 -19.17 7.43 20.44
CA SER A 462 -19.85 7.17 21.71
C SER A 462 -21.25 6.61 21.56
N ILE A 463 -21.75 5.94 22.60
CA ILE A 463 -23.11 5.39 22.65
C ILE A 463 -24.16 6.50 22.52
N LYS A 464 -23.94 7.66 23.15
CA LYS A 464 -24.87 8.80 23.05
C LYS A 464 -24.95 9.32 21.60
N GLU A 465 -23.80 9.41 20.92
CA GLU A 465 -23.76 9.80 19.51
C GLU A 465 -24.53 8.83 18.61
N THR A 466 -24.39 7.50 18.83
CA THR A 466 -25.13 6.50 18.05
C THR A 466 -26.64 6.65 18.21
N GLN A 467 -27.12 6.86 19.43
CA GLN A 467 -28.55 7.01 19.71
C GLN A 467 -29.15 8.28 19.09
N GLU A 468 -28.46 9.41 19.26
CA GLU A 468 -28.91 10.69 18.74
C GLU A 468 -28.88 10.74 17.20
N LEU A 469 -27.81 10.26 16.58
CA LEU A 469 -27.72 10.21 15.13
C LEU A 469 -28.75 9.24 14.52
N SER A 470 -28.96 8.06 15.10
CA SER A 470 -30.00 7.13 14.66
C SER A 470 -31.39 7.76 14.76
N HIS A 471 -31.69 8.43 15.86
CA HIS A 471 -32.95 9.15 16.03
C HIS A 471 -33.14 10.24 14.98
N LYS A 472 -32.11 11.05 14.70
CA LYS A 472 -32.18 12.11 13.69
C LYS A 472 -32.35 11.54 12.29
N PHE A 473 -31.66 10.48 11.94
CA PHE A 473 -31.81 9.81 10.65
C PHE A 473 -33.25 9.32 10.44
N ASN A 474 -33.86 8.71 11.43
CA ASN A 474 -35.26 8.23 11.36
C ASN A 474 -36.30 9.36 11.16
N ASN A 475 -35.89 10.61 11.32
CA ASN A 475 -36.75 11.79 11.05
C ASN A 475 -36.42 12.49 9.72
N ILE A 476 -35.56 11.91 8.90
CA ILE A 476 -35.17 12.44 7.59
C ILE A 476 -35.62 11.48 6.49
N VAL A 477 -36.10 12.04 5.41
CA VAL A 477 -36.47 11.25 4.22
C VAL A 477 -35.22 10.82 3.49
N ASN A 478 -35.09 9.53 3.21
CA ASN A 478 -34.00 8.97 2.41
C ASN A 478 -34.21 9.43 0.94
N PRO A 479 -33.25 10.18 0.37
CA PRO A 479 -33.35 10.68 -1.00
C PRO A 479 -33.50 9.58 -2.06
N ASP A 480 -32.96 8.38 -1.79
CA ASP A 480 -32.98 7.26 -2.75
C ASP A 480 -34.36 6.56 -2.82
N THR A 481 -35.09 6.53 -1.70
CA THR A 481 -36.33 5.76 -1.59
C THR A 481 -37.59 6.65 -1.50
N GLY A 482 -37.43 7.91 -1.08
CA GLY A 482 -38.52 8.81 -0.77
C GLY A 482 -39.25 8.51 0.57
N GLU A 483 -38.80 7.50 1.32
CA GLU A 483 -39.31 7.13 2.65
C GLU A 483 -38.36 7.60 3.74
N TYR A 484 -38.83 7.64 5.00
CA TYR A 484 -37.96 7.91 6.12
C TYR A 484 -36.87 6.83 6.28
N PHE A 485 -35.65 7.22 6.67
CA PHE A 485 -34.62 6.24 7.02
C PHE A 485 -35.12 5.32 8.14
N ARG A 486 -34.77 4.07 8.05
CA ARG A 486 -35.06 3.03 9.05
C ARG A 486 -33.73 2.58 9.67
N THR A 487 -33.43 3.09 10.85
CA THR A 487 -32.15 2.84 11.53
C THR A 487 -32.32 2.41 12.97
N ILE A 488 -31.30 1.73 13.51
CA ILE A 488 -31.25 1.32 14.92
C ILE A 488 -29.84 1.58 15.48
N ALA A 489 -29.77 1.97 16.76
CA ALA A 489 -28.54 2.11 17.50
C ALA A 489 -28.29 0.83 18.34
N LEU A 490 -27.20 0.11 18.07
CA LEU A 490 -26.77 -1.05 18.84
C LEU A 490 -25.58 -0.69 19.74
N ASN A 491 -25.69 -1.00 21.02
CA ASN A 491 -24.64 -0.81 22.01
C ASN A 491 -24.26 -2.12 22.72
N GLY A 492 -23.31 -2.08 23.66
CA GLY A 492 -22.87 -3.23 24.45
C GLY A 492 -23.98 -3.91 25.28
N ASP A 493 -25.01 -3.16 25.64
CA ASP A 493 -26.10 -3.64 26.50
C ASP A 493 -27.18 -4.40 25.74
N ALA A 494 -27.19 -4.28 24.38
CA ALA A 494 -28.15 -5.00 23.53
C ALA A 494 -28.00 -6.52 23.75
N ASN A 495 -29.12 -7.20 23.99
CA ASN A 495 -29.11 -8.65 24.14
C ASN A 495 -28.90 -9.35 22.77
N GLU A 496 -28.62 -10.65 22.80
CA GLU A 496 -28.31 -11.43 21.60
C GLU A 496 -29.49 -11.43 20.58
N GLN A 497 -30.71 -11.44 21.07
CA GLN A 497 -31.90 -11.48 20.22
C GLN A 497 -32.13 -10.15 19.49
N GLU A 498 -31.90 -9.03 20.17
CA GLU A 498 -31.97 -7.68 19.60
C GLU A 498 -30.93 -7.49 18.49
N ARG A 499 -29.72 -8.00 18.73
CA ARG A 499 -28.63 -7.95 17.72
C ARG A 499 -28.99 -8.79 16.50
N GLN A 500 -29.48 -10.01 16.71
CA GLN A 500 -29.87 -10.89 15.63
C GLN A 500 -31.03 -10.30 14.82
N ASP A 501 -32.04 -9.74 15.49
CA ASP A 501 -33.15 -9.07 14.81
C ASP A 501 -32.66 -7.90 13.94
N ALA A 502 -31.75 -7.07 14.47
CA ALA A 502 -31.19 -5.96 13.71
C ALA A 502 -30.41 -6.43 12.47
N PHE A 503 -29.61 -7.52 12.58
CA PHE A 503 -28.89 -8.07 11.45
C PHE A 503 -29.79 -8.69 10.40
N GLU A 504 -30.79 -9.46 10.82
CA GLU A 504 -31.79 -10.02 9.90
C GLU A 504 -32.55 -8.92 9.16
N ARG A 505 -32.93 -7.86 9.87
CA ARG A 505 -33.61 -6.70 9.26
C ARG A 505 -32.71 -5.91 8.33
N LEU A 506 -31.41 -5.78 8.61
CA LEU A 506 -30.46 -5.15 7.68
C LEU A 506 -30.29 -6.02 6.42
N ALA A 507 -30.25 -7.34 6.56
CA ALA A 507 -30.15 -8.27 5.44
C ALA A 507 -31.41 -8.35 4.56
N MET A 508 -32.59 -8.06 5.14
CA MET A 508 -33.89 -8.12 4.43
C MET A 508 -33.97 -7.19 3.20
N ASN A 509 -34.68 -7.64 2.19
CA ASN A 509 -35.11 -6.82 1.05
C ASN A 509 -36.51 -6.27 1.27
N GLU A 510 -36.91 -5.22 0.54
CA GLU A 510 -38.27 -4.62 0.66
C GLU A 510 -39.38 -5.62 0.36
N SER A 511 -39.18 -6.54 -0.57
CA SER A 511 -40.12 -7.61 -0.90
C SER A 511 -40.43 -8.59 0.25
N GLU A 512 -39.59 -8.61 1.28
CA GLU A 512 -39.70 -9.47 2.46
C GLU A 512 -40.37 -8.78 3.65
N THR A 513 -40.79 -7.51 3.48
CA THR A 513 -41.43 -6.71 4.51
C THR A 513 -42.77 -7.34 4.94
N ASN A 514 -42.99 -7.42 6.21
CA ASN A 514 -44.23 -7.88 6.81
C ASN A 514 -44.66 -6.97 7.97
N VAL A 515 -45.90 -7.23 8.55
CA VAL A 515 -46.51 -6.39 9.60
C VAL A 515 -45.63 -6.28 10.87
N HIS A 516 -44.75 -7.26 11.10
CA HIS A 516 -43.94 -7.33 12.31
C HIS A 516 -42.45 -7.02 12.08
N LYS A 517 -41.98 -7.01 10.81
CA LYS A 517 -40.55 -6.88 10.51
C LYS A 517 -40.37 -6.03 9.23
N GLN A 518 -39.63 -4.91 9.40
CA GLN A 518 -39.25 -4.01 8.32
C GLN A 518 -37.74 -4.01 8.14
N PRO A 519 -37.26 -3.94 6.89
CA PRO A 519 -35.81 -3.86 6.62
C PRO A 519 -35.21 -2.56 7.19
N LEU A 520 -33.94 -2.61 7.58
CA LEU A 520 -33.16 -1.45 8.02
C LEU A 520 -32.30 -0.93 6.86
N ASP A 521 -32.00 0.39 6.91
CA ASP A 521 -31.03 1.05 6.03
C ASP A 521 -29.66 1.08 6.72
N TYR A 522 -29.60 1.44 8.02
CA TYR A 522 -28.35 1.51 8.77
C TYR A 522 -28.48 0.95 10.17
N ILE A 523 -27.37 0.37 10.65
CA ILE A 523 -27.11 0.09 12.06
C ILE A 523 -26.00 1.02 12.54
N PHE A 524 -26.28 1.82 13.58
CA PHE A 524 -25.31 2.65 14.27
C PHE A 524 -24.66 1.87 15.42
N SER A 525 -23.33 1.94 15.56
CA SER A 525 -22.61 1.21 16.61
C SER A 525 -21.33 1.94 17.04
N VAL A 526 -20.79 1.60 18.21
CA VAL A 526 -19.47 2.06 18.66
C VAL A 526 -18.42 0.97 18.43
N GLU A 527 -18.49 -0.15 19.17
CA GLU A 527 -17.45 -1.20 19.12
C GLU A 527 -17.99 -2.60 18.92
N ILE A 528 -19.29 -2.79 19.16
CA ILE A 528 -19.89 -4.12 19.24
C ILE A 528 -19.79 -4.93 17.94
N LEU A 529 -19.58 -4.27 16.81
CA LEU A 529 -19.48 -4.86 15.46
C LEU A 529 -18.03 -4.96 14.97
N ASN A 530 -17.03 -4.68 15.81
CA ASN A 530 -15.62 -4.72 15.41
C ASN A 530 -15.13 -6.16 15.18
N GLU A 531 -15.73 -7.15 15.84
CA GLU A 531 -15.29 -8.55 15.77
C GLU A 531 -16.49 -9.51 15.75
N GLY A 532 -16.35 -10.60 15.03
CA GLY A 532 -17.30 -11.72 15.06
C GLY A 532 -18.65 -11.45 14.39
N VAL A 533 -18.74 -10.46 13.50
CA VAL A 533 -19.94 -10.16 12.74
C VAL A 533 -19.64 -10.38 11.25
N ASP A 534 -20.38 -11.29 10.64
CA ASP A 534 -20.35 -11.56 9.20
C ASP A 534 -21.74 -11.27 8.62
N ILE A 535 -21.92 -10.07 8.09
CA ILE A 535 -23.14 -9.65 7.39
C ILE A 535 -22.73 -9.45 5.93
N VAL A 536 -22.92 -10.48 5.13
CA VAL A 536 -22.48 -10.52 3.72
C VAL A 536 -23.19 -9.44 2.87
N GLU A 537 -24.36 -9.02 3.29
CA GLU A 537 -25.22 -8.06 2.58
C GLU A 537 -24.77 -6.60 2.78
N VAL A 538 -23.86 -6.30 3.72
CA VAL A 538 -23.39 -4.92 3.95
C VAL A 538 -22.70 -4.39 2.69
N ASN A 539 -23.18 -3.24 2.22
CA ASN A 539 -22.73 -2.61 0.99
C ASN A 539 -22.23 -1.17 1.18
N GLN A 540 -22.35 -0.63 2.41
CA GLN A 540 -21.76 0.67 2.77
C GLN A 540 -21.32 0.68 4.23
N VAL A 541 -20.14 1.25 4.51
CA VAL A 541 -19.63 1.45 5.87
C VAL A 541 -19.20 2.91 6.03
N ILE A 542 -19.69 3.56 7.08
CA ILE A 542 -19.37 4.95 7.41
C ILE A 542 -18.65 4.97 8.75
N MET A 543 -17.43 5.51 8.77
CA MET A 543 -16.59 5.62 9.96
C MET A 543 -16.58 7.08 10.43
N LEU A 544 -17.37 7.41 11.46
CA LEU A 544 -17.44 8.75 12.07
C LEU A 544 -16.43 8.96 13.21
N ARG A 545 -15.65 7.93 13.53
CA ARG A 545 -14.58 7.99 14.53
C ARG A 545 -13.21 7.85 13.87
N PRO A 546 -12.15 8.48 14.45
CA PRO A 546 -10.79 8.22 13.98
C PRO A 546 -10.45 6.74 14.14
N THR A 547 -9.90 6.12 13.12
CA THR A 547 -9.35 4.78 13.23
C THR A 547 -7.86 4.88 13.53
N GLN A 548 -7.40 4.12 14.52
CA GLN A 548 -5.98 4.06 14.88
C GLN A 548 -5.23 2.91 14.21
N SER A 549 -5.93 2.10 13.39
CA SER A 549 -5.31 0.95 12.74
C SER A 549 -4.74 1.32 11.37
N PRO A 550 -3.43 1.42 11.22
CA PRO A 550 -2.78 1.60 9.91
C PRO A 550 -2.81 0.33 9.05
N ILE A 551 -3.20 -0.82 9.64
CA ILE A 551 -3.17 -2.16 9.04
C ILE A 551 -4.13 -2.28 7.84
N ALA A 552 -5.17 -1.45 7.78
CA ALA A 552 -6.20 -1.55 6.74
C ALA A 552 -5.76 -1.05 5.36
N LEU A 553 -4.68 -0.26 5.26
CA LEU A 553 -4.37 0.48 4.03
C LEU A 553 -3.11 0.01 3.30
N SER A 554 -2.15 -0.63 3.97
CA SER A 554 -0.92 -1.05 3.32
C SER A 554 -0.76 -2.57 3.36
N GLY A 555 -0.77 -3.21 2.21
CA GLY A 555 -0.38 -4.61 2.08
C GLY A 555 1.14 -4.82 2.16
N ASP A 556 1.91 -3.75 2.30
CA ASP A 556 3.36 -3.81 2.45
C ASP A 556 3.71 -4.07 3.92
N ARG A 557 4.52 -5.08 4.18
CA ARG A 557 4.86 -5.53 5.54
C ARG A 557 5.71 -4.52 6.32
N THR A 558 6.31 -3.53 5.64
CA THR A 558 7.19 -2.54 6.26
C THR A 558 6.55 -1.16 6.25
N TYR A 559 6.02 -0.75 7.41
CA TYR A 559 5.50 0.60 7.59
C TYR A 559 6.63 1.62 7.72
N ASN A 560 6.80 2.47 6.72
CA ASN A 560 7.64 3.65 6.80
C ASN A 560 6.88 4.87 6.25
N LYS A 561 7.41 6.07 6.52
CA LYS A 561 6.77 7.33 6.09
C LYS A 561 6.52 7.37 4.58
N ASP A 562 7.46 6.87 3.79
CA ASP A 562 7.41 6.92 2.33
C ASP A 562 6.36 5.94 1.78
N ASN A 563 6.29 4.71 2.32
CA ASN A 563 5.28 3.74 1.92
C ASN A 563 3.87 4.23 2.26
N ILE A 564 3.65 4.82 3.43
CA ILE A 564 2.35 5.38 3.81
C ILE A 564 1.96 6.51 2.85
N ARG A 565 2.89 7.43 2.54
CA ARG A 565 2.62 8.51 1.57
C ARG A 565 2.31 7.97 0.19
N ARG A 566 3.10 7.00 -0.27
CA ARG A 566 2.86 6.35 -1.55
C ARG A 566 1.49 5.70 -1.63
N TYR A 567 1.05 5.02 -0.57
CA TYR A 567 -0.30 4.44 -0.50
C TYR A 567 -1.40 5.49 -0.58
N ILE A 568 -1.20 6.64 0.03
CA ILE A 568 -2.18 7.73 -0.01
C ILE A 568 -2.23 8.37 -1.39
N MET A 569 -1.09 8.53 -2.07
CA MET A 569 -1.01 9.16 -3.39
C MET A 569 -1.32 8.18 -4.54
N GLU A 570 -0.84 6.96 -4.45
CA GLU A 570 -0.91 5.97 -5.52
C GLU A 570 -1.87 4.79 -5.22
N GLY A 571 -2.69 4.88 -4.16
CA GLY A 571 -3.54 3.76 -3.71
C GLY A 571 -4.44 3.19 -4.80
N GLY A 572 -4.95 4.04 -5.71
CA GLY A 572 -5.70 3.59 -6.88
C GLY A 572 -4.92 2.67 -7.82
N ARG A 573 -3.58 2.82 -7.89
CA ARG A 573 -2.69 2.05 -8.78
C ARG A 573 -2.16 0.77 -8.15
N ILE A 574 -1.75 0.84 -6.87
CA ILE A 574 -0.98 -0.21 -6.19
C ILE A 574 -1.82 -1.18 -5.37
N ILE A 575 -3.08 -0.84 -5.08
CA ILE A 575 -4.00 -1.76 -4.39
C ILE A 575 -4.49 -2.81 -5.39
N PRO A 576 -4.43 -4.12 -5.06
CA PRO A 576 -4.86 -5.19 -5.96
C PRO A 576 -6.35 -5.11 -6.37
N GLY A 577 -6.64 -5.59 -7.56
CA GLY A 577 -8.01 -5.72 -8.06
C GLY A 577 -8.69 -4.37 -8.32
N ALA A 578 -9.99 -4.30 -8.08
CA ALA A 578 -10.83 -3.14 -8.31
C ALA A 578 -10.95 -2.20 -7.10
N SER A 579 -10.27 -2.52 -6.00
CA SER A 579 -10.29 -1.68 -4.80
C SER A 579 -9.52 -0.37 -5.01
N THR A 580 -10.02 0.70 -4.40
CA THR A 580 -9.39 2.03 -4.47
C THR A 580 -9.44 2.75 -3.12
N VAL A 581 -8.50 3.66 -2.93
CA VAL A 581 -8.44 4.54 -1.75
C VAL A 581 -8.25 5.97 -2.23
N HIS A 582 -9.13 6.85 -1.82
CA HIS A 582 -9.12 8.26 -2.16
C HIS A 582 -9.26 9.10 -0.90
N PHE A 583 -8.58 10.25 -0.88
CA PHE A 583 -8.68 11.23 0.20
C PHE A 583 -8.93 12.62 -0.40
N ASP A 584 -9.72 13.44 0.26
CA ASP A 584 -9.79 14.85 -0.09
C ASP A 584 -8.48 15.59 0.29
N GLU A 585 -8.26 16.76 -0.28
CA GLU A 585 -7.01 17.52 -0.11
C GLU A 585 -6.72 17.89 1.36
N ILE A 586 -7.76 18.16 2.14
CA ILE A 586 -7.61 18.49 3.57
C ILE A 586 -7.17 17.26 4.35
N SER A 587 -7.81 16.11 4.09
CA SER A 587 -7.47 14.84 4.72
C SER A 587 -6.05 14.42 4.36
N LYS A 588 -5.63 14.52 3.08
CA LYS A 588 -4.26 14.24 2.64
C LYS A 588 -3.24 15.08 3.43
N LYS A 589 -3.43 16.41 3.50
CA LYS A 589 -2.53 17.31 4.22
C LYS A 589 -2.41 16.95 5.71
N ARG A 590 -3.51 16.60 6.37
CA ARG A 590 -3.50 16.20 7.78
C ARG A 590 -2.80 14.88 8.01
N ILE A 591 -3.03 13.89 7.15
CA ILE A 591 -2.35 12.59 7.26
C ILE A 591 -0.85 12.79 7.03
N PHE A 592 -0.43 13.57 6.03
CA PHE A 592 0.98 13.86 5.78
C PHE A 592 1.64 14.55 6.97
N ALA A 593 1.01 15.58 7.55
CA ALA A 593 1.49 16.22 8.76
C ALA A 593 1.62 15.24 9.94
N SER A 594 0.66 14.34 10.12
CA SER A 594 0.71 13.29 11.15
C SER A 594 1.85 12.29 10.90
N VAL A 595 2.03 11.85 9.65
CA VAL A 595 3.12 10.93 9.25
C VAL A 595 4.48 11.59 9.44
N ASP A 596 4.62 12.88 9.13
CA ASP A 596 5.87 13.62 9.31
C ASP A 596 6.27 13.74 10.78
N ASN A 597 5.28 13.94 11.66
CA ASN A 597 5.48 14.03 13.11
C ASN A 597 5.64 12.65 13.79
N ALA A 598 5.31 11.55 13.12
CA ALA A 598 5.39 10.21 13.70
C ALA A 598 6.85 9.77 13.90
N ASN A 599 7.16 9.24 15.08
CA ASN A 599 8.47 8.71 15.41
C ASN A 599 8.51 7.18 15.20
N PHE A 600 8.87 6.74 14.01
CA PHE A 600 9.00 5.32 13.68
C PHE A 600 10.24 4.64 14.26
N SER A 601 11.18 5.40 14.85
CA SER A 601 12.39 4.88 15.49
C SER A 601 12.24 4.74 17.01
N ASP A 602 11.02 4.76 17.54
CA ASP A 602 10.75 4.56 18.96
C ASP A 602 11.16 3.15 19.40
N ILE A 603 11.93 3.08 20.49
CA ILE A 603 12.39 1.81 21.06
C ILE A 603 11.22 0.90 21.49
N LYS A 604 10.10 1.48 21.95
CA LYS A 604 8.91 0.70 22.31
C LYS A 604 8.34 -0.02 21.10
N LEU A 605 8.19 0.69 19.99
CA LEU A 605 7.70 0.13 18.72
C LEU A 605 8.66 -0.94 18.16
N ILE A 606 9.99 -0.68 18.22
CA ILE A 606 11.01 -1.65 17.82
C ILE A 606 10.90 -2.94 18.63
N LYS A 607 10.76 -2.84 19.96
CA LYS A 607 10.61 -4.00 20.85
C LYS A 607 9.34 -4.79 20.57
N GLU A 608 8.24 -4.11 20.34
CA GLU A 608 6.94 -4.73 20.05
C GLU A 608 7.03 -5.56 18.75
N ASN A 609 7.50 -4.97 17.67
CA ASN A 609 7.70 -5.65 16.39
C ASN A 609 8.67 -6.84 16.49
N TYR A 610 9.80 -6.66 17.21
CA TYR A 610 10.74 -7.74 17.47
C TYR A 610 10.07 -8.90 18.24
N THR A 611 9.31 -8.57 19.28
CA THR A 611 8.62 -9.58 20.12
C THR A 611 7.58 -10.36 19.31
N ASN A 612 6.80 -9.67 18.46
CA ASN A 612 5.83 -10.31 17.59
C ASN A 612 6.51 -11.27 16.60
N LEU A 613 7.61 -10.83 15.98
CA LEU A 613 8.38 -11.67 15.07
C LEU A 613 9.03 -12.86 15.78
N LYS A 614 9.64 -12.65 16.96
CA LYS A 614 10.20 -13.73 17.80
C LYS A 614 9.14 -14.77 18.15
N ASN A 615 7.95 -14.31 18.55
CA ASN A 615 6.84 -15.20 18.90
C ASN A 615 6.33 -16.02 17.72
N LYS A 616 6.26 -15.39 16.52
CA LYS A 616 5.88 -16.08 15.28
C LYS A 616 6.87 -17.18 14.92
N LEU A 617 8.16 -16.94 15.10
CA LEU A 617 9.23 -17.86 14.70
C LEU A 617 9.63 -18.87 15.78
N GLY A 618 9.28 -18.63 17.05
CA GLY A 618 9.70 -19.48 18.19
C GLY A 618 11.20 -19.45 18.50
N ARG A 619 11.94 -18.53 17.88
CA ARG A 619 13.38 -18.36 18.06
C ARG A 619 13.77 -16.90 17.93
N ILE A 620 14.99 -16.56 18.32
CA ILE A 620 15.54 -15.23 18.05
C ILE A 620 15.57 -15.04 16.51
N PRO A 621 14.91 -13.99 15.98
CA PRO A 621 14.92 -13.70 14.56
C PRO A 621 16.32 -13.45 14.03
N ALA A 622 16.65 -13.97 12.86
CA ALA A 622 17.79 -13.53 12.08
C ALA A 622 17.45 -12.22 11.33
N LEU A 623 18.46 -11.51 10.87
CA LEU A 623 18.24 -10.24 10.13
C LEU A 623 17.33 -10.41 8.92
N LYS A 624 17.47 -11.51 8.19
CA LYS A 624 16.63 -11.84 7.03
C LYS A 624 15.17 -12.10 7.41
N ASP A 625 14.90 -12.60 8.60
CA ASP A 625 13.54 -12.87 9.05
C ASP A 625 12.69 -11.58 9.14
N PHE A 626 13.31 -10.42 9.40
CA PHE A 626 12.61 -9.13 9.38
C PHE A 626 12.13 -8.78 7.97
N ASP A 627 12.92 -9.07 6.95
CA ASP A 627 12.54 -8.85 5.55
C ASP A 627 11.48 -9.86 5.07
N ASP A 628 11.59 -11.13 5.48
CA ASP A 628 10.72 -12.21 5.02
C ASP A 628 9.37 -12.25 5.77
N TYR A 629 9.36 -11.96 7.07
CA TYR A 629 8.21 -12.19 7.95
C TYR A 629 7.87 -11.02 8.87
N GLY A 630 8.72 -10.00 8.97
CA GLY A 630 8.56 -8.88 9.89
C GLY A 630 7.65 -7.77 9.33
N GLU A 631 7.16 -6.93 10.23
CA GLU A 631 6.39 -5.72 9.94
C GLU A 631 7.24 -4.45 10.07
N MET A 632 8.52 -4.59 10.39
CA MET A 632 9.47 -3.49 10.61
C MET A 632 10.75 -3.73 9.83
N ASP A 633 11.25 -2.67 9.18
CA ASP A 633 12.61 -2.69 8.62
C ASP A 633 13.64 -2.66 9.75
N VAL A 634 14.51 -3.67 9.80
CA VAL A 634 15.57 -3.79 10.82
C VAL A 634 16.60 -2.66 10.78
N ILE A 635 16.73 -1.95 9.66
CA ILE A 635 17.58 -0.75 9.53
C ILE A 635 17.24 0.31 10.60
N ARG A 636 16.01 0.38 11.06
CA ARG A 636 15.61 1.27 12.18
C ARG A 636 16.41 0.99 13.46
N ILE A 637 16.81 -0.25 13.69
CA ILE A 637 17.69 -0.63 14.80
C ILE A 637 19.11 -0.09 14.55
N PHE A 638 19.59 -0.16 13.31
CA PHE A 638 20.92 0.33 12.94
C PHE A 638 21.01 1.85 13.06
N ASP A 639 19.99 2.55 12.63
CA ASP A 639 19.92 4.02 12.65
C ASP A 639 19.62 4.60 14.03
N ASN A 640 19.13 3.78 14.97
CA ASN A 640 18.88 4.25 16.33
C ASN A 640 20.20 4.57 17.04
N ASN A 641 20.32 5.83 17.50
CA ASN A 641 21.56 6.33 18.11
C ASN A 641 22.02 5.55 19.34
N SER A 642 21.11 4.95 20.10
CA SER A 642 21.43 4.18 21.32
C SER A 642 21.75 2.72 21.05
N LEU A 643 21.39 2.20 19.87
CA LEU A 643 21.54 0.79 19.48
C LEU A 643 22.69 0.61 18.47
N GLY A 644 22.55 1.13 17.27
CA GLY A 644 23.57 1.12 16.24
C GLY A 644 23.82 -0.23 15.55
N SER A 645 23.31 -1.32 16.11
CA SER A 645 23.36 -2.67 15.53
C SER A 645 22.31 -3.58 16.14
N TYR A 646 21.92 -4.61 15.40
CA TYR A 646 21.01 -5.65 15.91
C TYR A 646 21.64 -6.46 17.05
N TYR A 647 22.94 -6.74 16.95
CA TYR A 647 23.69 -7.38 18.06
C TYR A 647 23.48 -6.61 19.37
N LYS A 648 23.71 -5.28 19.37
CA LYS A 648 23.57 -4.46 20.59
C LYS A 648 22.12 -4.42 21.10
N PHE A 649 21.13 -4.47 20.20
CA PHE A 649 19.73 -4.63 20.58
C PHE A 649 19.50 -5.95 21.31
N LEU A 650 20.01 -7.08 20.77
CA LEU A 650 19.87 -8.40 21.39
C LEU A 650 20.55 -8.45 22.76
N VAL A 651 21.79 -7.97 22.89
CA VAL A 651 22.51 -7.92 24.18
C VAL A 651 21.73 -7.14 25.22
N LYS A 652 21.05 -6.08 24.82
CA LYS A 652 20.34 -5.17 25.75
C LYS A 652 18.96 -5.69 26.15
N TYR A 653 18.22 -6.34 25.24
CA TYR A 653 16.81 -6.63 25.43
C TYR A 653 16.44 -8.12 25.41
N GLU A 654 17.34 -8.98 24.87
CA GLU A 654 17.07 -10.42 24.77
C GLU A 654 17.81 -11.18 25.88
N LYS A 655 17.07 -11.70 26.84
CA LYS A 655 17.67 -12.38 28.01
C LYS A 655 18.38 -13.68 27.66
N ASP A 656 17.90 -14.36 26.64
CA ASP A 656 18.41 -15.65 26.20
C ASP A 656 19.62 -15.53 25.25
N TYR A 657 19.95 -14.30 24.82
CA TYR A 657 21.09 -14.06 23.95
C TYR A 657 22.42 -14.00 24.73
N LYS A 658 23.26 -15.01 24.52
CA LYS A 658 24.47 -15.23 25.33
C LYS A 658 25.77 -14.77 24.70
N ILE A 659 25.75 -14.43 23.41
CA ILE A 659 26.93 -13.96 22.69
C ILE A 659 27.41 -12.63 23.29
N ARG A 660 28.72 -12.53 23.56
CA ARG A 660 29.39 -11.30 24.02
C ARG A 660 30.65 -11.08 23.21
N LEU A 661 30.70 -9.94 22.56
CA LEU A 661 31.82 -9.50 21.73
C LEU A 661 32.68 -8.51 22.51
N SER A 662 33.93 -8.37 22.12
CA SER A 662 34.84 -7.33 22.64
C SER A 662 34.36 -5.93 22.18
N GLN A 663 34.84 -4.87 22.84
CA GLN A 663 34.47 -3.49 22.45
C GLN A 663 34.91 -3.17 21.01
N GLU A 664 36.02 -3.73 20.55
CA GLU A 664 36.55 -3.55 19.21
C GLU A 664 35.68 -4.27 18.18
N GLU A 665 35.28 -5.52 18.44
CA GLU A 665 34.36 -6.30 17.63
C GLU A 665 32.98 -5.63 17.55
N GLU A 666 32.44 -5.10 18.67
CA GLU A 666 31.18 -4.34 18.69
C GLU A 666 31.23 -3.11 17.77
N LYS A 667 32.35 -2.40 17.72
CA LYS A 667 32.52 -1.24 16.84
C LYS A 667 32.56 -1.62 15.37
N ILE A 668 33.17 -2.74 15.03
CA ILE A 668 33.16 -3.28 13.68
C ILE A 668 31.71 -3.69 13.28
N VAL A 669 31.01 -4.36 14.17
CA VAL A 669 29.58 -4.73 13.94
C VAL A 669 28.72 -3.48 13.75
N GLU A 670 28.94 -2.42 14.56
CA GLU A 670 28.23 -1.14 14.41
C GLU A 670 28.54 -0.47 13.06
N PHE A 671 29.80 -0.45 12.66
CA PHE A 671 30.23 0.12 11.38
C PHE A 671 29.57 -0.61 10.20
N ILE A 672 29.68 -1.95 10.17
CA ILE A 672 29.11 -2.75 9.08
C ILE A 672 27.58 -2.57 9.03
N SER A 673 26.91 -2.59 10.20
CA SER A 673 25.45 -2.39 10.28
C SER A 673 25.03 -1.04 9.69
N LYS A 674 25.67 0.06 10.11
CA LYS A 674 25.30 1.43 9.71
C LYS A 674 25.75 1.82 8.31
N LYS A 675 26.89 1.27 7.84
CA LYS A 675 27.55 1.77 6.63
C LYS A 675 27.43 0.83 5.43
N LEU A 676 27.37 -0.48 5.67
CA LEU A 676 27.42 -1.47 4.60
C LEU A 676 26.15 -2.32 4.49
N ALA A 677 25.61 -2.82 5.61
CA ALA A 677 24.50 -3.75 5.63
C ALA A 677 23.15 -3.16 5.18
N ASN A 678 23.07 -1.84 4.97
CA ASN A 678 21.93 -1.21 4.32
C ASN A 678 21.76 -1.60 2.83
N GLY A 679 22.79 -2.24 2.24
CA GLY A 679 22.71 -2.82 0.90
C GLY A 679 22.88 -1.80 -0.25
N LYS A 680 23.22 -0.53 0.03
CA LYS A 680 23.30 0.53 -0.99
C LYS A 680 24.37 0.30 -2.06
N ARG A 681 25.42 -0.51 -1.79
CA ARG A 681 26.46 -0.89 -2.76
C ARG A 681 26.96 -2.31 -2.51
N ILE A 682 27.06 -3.11 -3.57
CA ILE A 682 27.40 -4.54 -3.51
C ILE A 682 28.88 -4.82 -3.29
N GLN A 683 29.75 -3.92 -3.78
CA GLN A 683 31.20 -4.16 -3.89
C GLN A 683 31.84 -4.41 -2.52
N GLU A 684 31.60 -3.58 -1.53
CA GLU A 684 32.13 -3.77 -0.17
C GLU A 684 31.55 -5.01 0.51
N LEU A 685 30.30 -5.34 0.27
CA LEU A 685 29.63 -6.50 0.83
C LEU A 685 30.23 -7.81 0.28
N GLN A 686 30.47 -7.87 -1.03
CA GLN A 686 31.15 -8.99 -1.65
C GLN A 686 32.61 -9.08 -1.20
N LEU A 687 33.32 -7.93 -1.05
CA LEU A 687 34.67 -7.90 -0.52
C LEU A 687 34.71 -8.42 0.92
N LEU A 688 33.76 -8.00 1.77
CA LEU A 688 33.61 -8.51 3.13
C LEU A 688 33.36 -10.03 3.14
N LYS A 689 32.47 -10.53 2.27
CA LYS A 689 32.24 -11.97 2.11
C LYS A 689 33.51 -12.72 1.70
N ARG A 690 34.33 -12.14 0.82
CA ARG A 690 35.64 -12.67 0.45
C ARG A 690 36.62 -12.77 1.62
N THR A 691 36.63 -11.76 2.52
CA THR A 691 37.47 -11.85 3.73
C THR A 691 37.06 -13.01 4.63
N LEU A 692 35.78 -13.31 4.73
CA LEU A 692 35.23 -14.46 5.48
C LEU A 692 35.65 -15.79 4.85
N LEU A 693 35.60 -15.90 3.52
CA LEU A 693 36.07 -17.10 2.80
C LEU A 693 37.58 -17.31 2.97
N TYR A 694 38.36 -16.22 2.93
CA TYR A 694 39.80 -16.26 3.17
C TYR A 694 40.13 -16.76 4.59
N ALA A 695 39.43 -16.24 5.61
CA ALA A 695 39.61 -16.63 7.01
C ALA A 695 39.37 -18.14 7.25
N ASN A 696 38.47 -18.77 6.46
CA ASN A 696 38.20 -20.20 6.51
C ASN A 696 39.07 -21.04 5.57
N GLY A 697 40.07 -20.46 4.91
CA GLY A 697 40.91 -21.16 3.97
C GLY A 697 40.22 -21.62 2.66
N LEU A 698 39.01 -21.14 2.39
CA LEU A 698 38.23 -21.48 1.22
C LEU A 698 38.57 -20.64 -0.02
N SER A 699 39.35 -19.58 0.12
CA SER A 699 39.87 -18.75 -0.97
C SER A 699 41.32 -18.45 -0.76
N LYS A 700 42.17 -18.69 -1.78
CA LYS A 700 43.56 -18.31 -1.85
C LYS A 700 43.83 -17.21 -2.89
N CYS A 701 42.82 -16.78 -3.57
CA CYS A 701 42.86 -15.69 -4.55
C CYS A 701 42.90 -14.36 -3.85
N GLY A 702 43.62 -13.38 -4.40
CA GLY A 702 43.61 -12.00 -3.91
C GLY A 702 42.19 -11.43 -3.89
N LEU A 703 41.95 -10.56 -2.94
CA LEU A 703 40.58 -10.11 -2.65
C LEU A 703 39.94 -9.37 -3.83
N PHE A 704 40.67 -8.50 -4.53
CA PHE A 704 40.10 -7.75 -5.68
C PHE A 704 40.04 -8.59 -6.95
N THR A 705 40.96 -9.54 -7.13
CA THR A 705 40.85 -10.53 -8.20
C THR A 705 39.55 -11.35 -8.05
N GLY A 706 39.28 -11.82 -6.83
CA GLY A 706 38.06 -12.55 -6.53
C GLY A 706 36.81 -11.68 -6.61
N LEU A 707 36.87 -10.46 -6.11
CA LEU A 707 35.75 -9.50 -6.17
C LEU A 707 35.33 -9.24 -7.61
N SER A 708 36.32 -9.06 -8.53
CA SER A 708 36.00 -8.82 -9.94
C SER A 708 35.24 -9.99 -10.57
N GLN A 709 35.54 -11.23 -10.18
CA GLN A 709 34.78 -12.41 -10.62
C GLN A 709 33.36 -12.43 -10.08
N ASP A 710 33.15 -12.10 -8.79
CA ASP A 710 31.82 -12.04 -8.18
C ASP A 710 30.94 -10.99 -8.85
N LEU A 711 31.49 -9.82 -9.17
CA LEU A 711 30.74 -8.72 -9.77
C LEU A 711 30.28 -9.00 -11.20
N LEU A 712 30.91 -9.90 -11.91
CA LEU A 712 30.44 -10.34 -13.23
C LEU A 712 29.04 -10.98 -13.13
N THR A 713 28.69 -11.61 -12.03
CA THR A 713 27.34 -12.20 -11.82
C THR A 713 26.26 -11.13 -11.70
N TYR A 714 26.65 -9.89 -11.40
CA TYR A 714 25.79 -8.71 -11.35
C TYR A 714 25.88 -7.84 -12.61
N GLY A 715 26.67 -8.26 -13.62
CA GLY A 715 26.92 -7.47 -14.82
C GLY A 715 27.74 -6.22 -14.57
N LYS A 716 28.52 -6.18 -13.47
CA LYS A 716 29.31 -5.01 -13.05
C LYS A 716 30.81 -5.26 -13.21
N SER A 717 31.53 -4.18 -13.49
CA SER A 717 32.99 -4.11 -13.49
C SER A 717 33.46 -3.01 -12.52
N ILE A 718 34.71 -3.03 -12.12
CA ILE A 718 35.29 -2.04 -11.19
C ILE A 718 36.19 -1.08 -11.98
N SER A 719 35.85 0.23 -11.93
CA SER A 719 36.77 1.26 -12.42
C SER A 719 37.92 1.50 -11.44
N LYS A 720 38.99 2.17 -11.94
CA LYS A 720 40.13 2.50 -11.08
C LYS A 720 39.75 3.42 -9.89
N GLU A 721 38.88 4.40 -10.13
CA GLU A 721 38.37 5.33 -9.14
C GLU A 721 37.51 4.58 -8.11
N GLN A 722 36.67 3.67 -8.57
CA GLN A 722 35.83 2.84 -7.70
C GLN A 722 36.68 1.91 -6.82
N GLN A 723 37.72 1.28 -7.39
CA GLN A 723 38.66 0.45 -6.64
C GLN A 723 39.36 1.26 -5.51
N GLU A 724 39.84 2.46 -5.82
CA GLU A 724 40.48 3.33 -4.82
C GLU A 724 39.51 3.75 -3.72
N ASN A 725 38.24 4.07 -4.09
CA ASN A 725 37.21 4.39 -3.11
C ASN A 725 36.90 3.19 -2.19
N ILE A 726 36.70 1.98 -2.75
CA ILE A 726 36.44 0.77 -1.98
C ILE A 726 37.60 0.48 -0.99
N ILE A 727 38.85 0.60 -1.45
CA ILE A 727 40.02 0.44 -0.60
C ILE A 727 39.94 1.42 0.56
N ASN A 728 39.68 2.70 0.31
CA ASN A 728 39.61 3.73 1.34
C ASN A 728 38.48 3.48 2.34
N VAL A 729 37.32 2.96 1.90
CA VAL A 729 36.23 2.54 2.79
C VAL A 729 36.67 1.39 3.69
N MET A 730 37.34 0.38 3.12
CA MET A 730 37.70 -0.83 3.83
C MET A 730 38.98 -0.69 4.68
N THR A 731 39.69 0.44 4.56
CA THR A 731 40.88 0.79 5.37
C THR A 731 40.64 1.96 6.31
N ASN A 732 39.39 2.42 6.48
CA ASN A 732 39.04 3.61 7.27
C ASN A 732 39.72 4.92 6.80
N GLU A 733 40.14 4.98 5.55
CA GLU A 733 40.72 6.22 4.97
C GLU A 733 39.63 7.09 4.31
N PHE A 734 38.47 6.51 3.94
CA PHE A 734 37.35 7.24 3.34
C PHE A 734 36.63 8.19 4.32
N PRO A 735 36.31 7.81 5.59
CA PRO A 735 35.57 8.67 6.49
C PRO A 735 36.27 9.99 6.82
N ALA A 736 35.51 11.06 7.04
CA ALA A 736 36.01 12.37 7.44
C ALA A 736 35.55 12.76 8.87
N GLY A 737 36.24 13.72 9.48
CA GLY A 737 35.84 14.30 10.76
C GLY A 737 35.86 13.29 11.92
N SER A 738 34.85 13.36 12.79
CA SER A 738 34.73 12.49 13.98
C SER A 738 34.51 11.01 13.63
N SER A 739 33.88 10.71 12.49
CA SER A 739 33.63 9.36 12.04
C SER A 739 34.93 8.56 11.85
N LYS A 740 36.00 9.18 11.32
CA LYS A 740 37.28 8.55 11.13
C LYS A 740 37.91 8.08 12.47
N LYS A 741 37.73 8.87 13.52
CA LYS A 741 38.20 8.51 14.88
C LYS A 741 37.32 7.44 15.53
N THR A 742 36.03 7.55 15.39
CA THR A 742 35.03 6.62 15.99
C THR A 742 35.20 5.18 15.50
N TYR A 743 35.59 5.00 14.24
CA TYR A 743 35.76 3.70 13.60
C TYR A 743 37.21 3.40 13.22
N SER A 744 38.18 3.91 14.00
CA SER A 744 39.61 3.74 13.72
C SER A 744 40.08 2.28 13.63
N GLN A 745 39.36 1.34 14.29
CA GLN A 745 39.66 -0.09 14.27
C GLN A 745 39.03 -0.81 13.05
N CYS A 746 38.20 -0.13 12.24
CA CYS A 746 37.55 -0.73 11.08
C CYS A 746 38.50 -0.75 9.86
N VAL A 747 39.60 -1.49 9.98
CA VAL A 747 40.61 -1.71 8.94
C VAL A 747 40.57 -3.19 8.55
N PHE A 748 39.89 -3.50 7.47
CA PHE A 748 39.59 -4.89 7.09
C PHE A 748 40.62 -5.51 6.17
N ILE A 749 41.27 -4.71 5.34
CA ILE A 749 42.19 -5.16 4.29
C ILE A 749 43.51 -4.42 4.33
N GLU A 750 44.59 -5.09 3.92
CA GLU A 750 45.92 -4.53 3.73
C GLU A 750 46.50 -4.96 2.38
N LYS A 751 47.43 -4.18 1.84
CA LYS A 751 48.05 -4.44 0.53
C LYS A 751 48.96 -5.66 0.56
N GLU A 752 48.84 -6.53 -0.42
CA GLU A 752 49.74 -7.68 -0.63
C GLU A 752 50.12 -7.78 -2.12
N GLY A 753 51.38 -7.39 -2.43
CA GLY A 753 51.83 -7.34 -3.83
C GLY A 753 50.98 -6.41 -4.70
N ASN A 754 50.35 -6.95 -5.72
CA ASN A 754 49.44 -6.21 -6.60
C ASN A 754 47.96 -6.33 -6.24
N ASP A 755 47.62 -7.03 -5.17
CA ASP A 755 46.29 -7.22 -4.69
C ASP A 755 46.17 -6.88 -3.20
N TYR A 756 45.10 -7.31 -2.51
CA TYR A 756 44.84 -7.09 -1.09
C TYR A 756 44.49 -8.40 -0.40
N LYS A 757 44.78 -8.48 0.91
CA LYS A 757 44.34 -9.55 1.80
C LYS A 757 43.69 -8.98 3.04
N PRO A 758 42.97 -9.81 3.85
CA PRO A 758 42.49 -9.36 5.16
C PRO A 758 43.67 -8.98 6.08
N THR A 759 43.50 -7.94 6.93
CA THR A 759 44.51 -7.59 7.94
C THR A 759 44.65 -8.72 8.96
N LYS A 760 45.88 -8.84 9.55
CA LYS A 760 46.14 -9.82 10.60
C LYS A 760 45.17 -9.64 11.78
N THR A 761 44.98 -8.42 12.25
CA THR A 761 44.04 -8.11 13.35
C THR A 761 42.61 -8.55 13.05
N PHE A 762 42.12 -8.30 11.83
CA PHE A 762 40.76 -8.71 11.45
C PHE A 762 40.65 -10.23 11.36
N LEU A 763 41.68 -10.94 10.88
CA LEU A 763 41.73 -12.40 10.86
C LEU A 763 41.72 -13.00 12.27
N GLU A 764 42.49 -12.40 13.20
CA GLU A 764 42.48 -12.79 14.61
C GLU A 764 41.10 -12.64 15.24
N MET A 765 40.39 -11.54 14.97
CA MET A 765 39.00 -11.36 15.41
C MET A 765 38.03 -12.37 14.76
N LEU A 766 38.19 -12.66 13.47
CA LEU A 766 37.37 -13.67 12.77
C LEU A 766 37.59 -15.09 13.28
N SER A 767 38.66 -15.38 14.06
CA SER A 767 38.84 -16.65 14.75
C SER A 767 37.81 -16.85 15.90
N ASN A 768 37.26 -15.75 16.44
CA ASN A 768 36.09 -15.78 17.30
C ASN A 768 34.84 -16.20 16.46
N ARG A 769 34.36 -17.41 16.70
CA ARG A 769 33.26 -17.98 15.92
C ARG A 769 31.98 -17.19 16.01
N ASP A 770 31.70 -16.60 17.15
CA ASP A 770 30.49 -15.77 17.36
C ASP A 770 30.60 -14.48 16.57
N PHE A 771 31.72 -13.81 16.60
CA PHE A 771 31.96 -12.61 15.78
C PHE A 771 31.90 -12.94 14.30
N TYR A 772 32.52 -14.02 13.85
CA TYR A 772 32.46 -14.48 12.48
C TYR A 772 31.01 -14.65 12.00
N ASN A 773 30.16 -15.30 12.81
CA ASN A 773 28.76 -15.54 12.45
C ASN A 773 27.95 -14.24 12.34
N VAL A 774 28.17 -13.29 13.25
CA VAL A 774 27.52 -11.97 13.20
C VAL A 774 27.93 -11.19 11.94
N ILE A 775 29.24 -11.19 11.59
CA ILE A 775 29.71 -10.52 10.38
C ILE A 775 29.17 -11.20 9.11
N LYS A 776 29.11 -12.53 9.11
CA LYS A 776 28.55 -13.29 8.00
C LYS A 776 27.07 -12.96 7.79
N GLU A 777 26.29 -12.95 8.86
CA GLU A 777 24.87 -12.59 8.81
C GLU A 777 24.64 -11.18 8.26
N LEU A 778 25.43 -10.19 8.71
CA LEU A 778 25.36 -8.81 8.20
C LEU A 778 25.72 -8.70 6.72
N ALA A 779 26.74 -9.43 6.27
CA ALA A 779 27.14 -9.44 4.87
C ALA A 779 26.08 -10.10 3.98
N ASP A 780 25.57 -11.27 4.37
CA ASP A 780 24.52 -11.98 3.63
C ASP A 780 23.21 -11.16 3.59
N PHE A 781 22.83 -10.51 4.69
CA PHE A 781 21.69 -9.60 4.77
C PHE A 781 21.84 -8.39 3.85
N GLY A 782 23.01 -7.72 3.89
CA GLY A 782 23.27 -6.56 3.03
C GLY A 782 23.23 -6.92 1.54
N ILE A 783 23.74 -8.10 1.17
CA ILE A 783 23.68 -8.61 -0.21
C ILE A 783 22.22 -8.85 -0.64
N SER A 784 21.41 -9.49 0.23
CA SER A 784 20.00 -9.71 -0.04
C SER A 784 19.25 -8.41 -0.24
N ARG A 785 19.53 -7.38 0.56
CA ARG A 785 18.94 -6.05 0.40
C ARG A 785 19.39 -5.36 -0.89
N TYR A 786 20.67 -5.48 -1.24
CA TYR A 786 21.13 -4.96 -2.52
C TYR A 786 20.36 -5.59 -3.69
N GLU A 787 20.20 -6.90 -3.70
CA GLU A 787 19.51 -7.63 -4.77
C GLU A 787 18.03 -7.22 -4.89
N ARG A 788 17.38 -6.92 -3.77
CA ARG A 788 15.99 -6.50 -3.72
C ARG A 788 15.79 -5.02 -4.07
N ASP A 789 16.59 -4.10 -3.48
CA ASP A 789 16.28 -2.68 -3.43
C ASP A 789 17.22 -1.81 -4.28
N TYR A 790 18.47 -2.27 -4.58
CA TYR A 790 19.51 -1.45 -5.19
C TYR A 790 20.16 -2.04 -6.44
N LYS A 791 19.73 -3.22 -6.88
CA LYS A 791 20.31 -3.89 -8.06
C LYS A 791 20.06 -3.13 -9.36
N GLN A 792 18.89 -2.51 -9.50
CA GLN A 792 18.50 -1.74 -10.67
C GLN A 792 18.94 -0.29 -10.51
N SER A 793 20.24 -0.05 -10.71
CA SER A 793 20.81 1.29 -10.63
C SER A 793 20.42 2.14 -11.84
N TYR A 794 20.38 3.46 -11.63
CA TYR A 794 20.07 4.45 -12.65
C TYR A 794 21.31 4.75 -13.48
N ASP A 795 21.20 4.61 -14.80
CA ASP A 795 22.28 4.85 -15.77
C ASP A 795 23.60 4.16 -15.36
N VAL A 796 24.73 4.80 -15.55
CA VAL A 796 26.08 4.33 -15.16
C VAL A 796 26.43 4.59 -13.71
N THR A 797 25.44 4.83 -12.84
CA THR A 797 25.65 5.10 -11.41
C THR A 797 25.40 3.86 -10.56
N ASP A 798 25.75 3.92 -9.27
CA ASP A 798 25.31 2.96 -8.26
C ASP A 798 24.07 3.46 -7.48
N PHE A 799 23.45 4.58 -7.90
CA PHE A 799 22.21 5.09 -7.32
C PHE A 799 20.98 4.44 -7.95
N VAL A 800 19.92 4.37 -7.15
CA VAL A 800 18.57 4.01 -7.60
C VAL A 800 17.68 5.23 -7.46
N LEU A 801 16.94 5.57 -8.51
CA LEU A 801 16.01 6.71 -8.50
C LEU A 801 15.02 6.59 -7.33
N TYR A 802 14.78 7.73 -6.67
CA TYR A 802 13.83 7.88 -5.58
C TYR A 802 14.20 7.16 -4.28
N GLN A 803 15.34 6.50 -4.22
CA GLN A 803 15.92 6.03 -2.96
C GLN A 803 16.61 7.17 -2.21
N LYS A 804 16.82 6.97 -0.90
CA LYS A 804 17.39 7.98 -0.02
C LYS A 804 18.86 7.75 0.29
N TYR A 805 19.64 8.83 0.22
CA TYR A 805 21.08 8.81 0.44
C TYR A 805 21.52 9.96 1.33
N THR A 806 22.49 9.68 2.23
CA THR A 806 23.19 10.70 3.00
C THR A 806 24.27 11.38 2.16
N TYR A 807 24.84 12.49 2.63
CA TYR A 807 26.03 13.08 2.02
C TYR A 807 27.20 12.08 1.88
N GLU A 808 27.39 11.24 2.91
CA GLU A 808 28.44 10.21 2.91
C GLU A 808 28.16 9.12 1.88
N ASP A 809 26.91 8.67 1.76
CA ASP A 809 26.49 7.72 0.73
C ASP A 809 26.75 8.29 -0.67
N ALA A 810 26.37 9.57 -0.90
CA ALA A 810 26.60 10.21 -2.20
C ALA A 810 28.09 10.27 -2.55
N CYS A 811 28.95 10.74 -1.65
CA CYS A 811 30.41 10.75 -1.88
C CYS A 811 30.96 9.34 -2.14
N ARG A 812 30.48 8.33 -1.41
CA ARG A 812 30.87 6.93 -1.59
C ARG A 812 30.45 6.37 -2.94
N LEU A 813 29.20 6.53 -3.33
CA LEU A 813 28.63 6.00 -4.55
C LEU A 813 29.08 6.77 -5.81
N LEU A 814 29.51 8.03 -5.67
CA LEU A 814 30.18 8.79 -6.72
C LEU A 814 31.69 8.47 -6.83
N ASN A 815 32.19 7.51 -6.06
CA ASN A 815 33.59 7.05 -6.06
C ASN A 815 34.60 8.13 -5.69
N TRP A 816 34.23 9.08 -4.83
CA TRP A 816 35.14 10.07 -4.32
C TRP A 816 36.22 9.41 -3.45
N LYS A 817 37.43 9.94 -3.50
CA LYS A 817 38.55 9.39 -2.75
C LYS A 817 38.32 9.41 -1.24
N HIS A 818 37.71 10.49 -0.73
CA HIS A 818 37.39 10.70 0.70
C HIS A 818 35.99 11.28 0.83
N ASN A 819 35.36 11.00 1.96
CA ASN A 819 34.10 11.67 2.33
C ASN A 819 34.33 13.16 2.58
N GLU A 820 33.29 13.96 2.39
CA GLU A 820 33.25 15.37 2.74
C GLU A 820 32.27 15.64 3.86
N VAL A 821 32.63 16.53 4.76
CA VAL A 821 31.70 17.00 5.80
C VAL A 821 30.61 17.91 5.16
N PRO A 822 29.37 17.87 5.64
CA PRO A 822 28.26 18.63 5.04
C PRO A 822 28.53 20.12 4.86
N ILE A 823 29.26 20.74 5.80
CA ILE A 823 29.59 22.16 5.75
C ILE A 823 30.49 22.52 4.54
N ASN A 824 31.37 21.61 4.13
CA ASN A 824 32.24 21.81 2.97
C ASN A 824 31.51 21.63 1.63
N ILE A 825 30.47 20.80 1.61
CA ILE A 825 29.60 20.62 0.44
C ILE A 825 28.72 21.86 0.30
N SER A 826 28.08 22.32 1.37
CA SER A 826 27.26 23.55 1.40
C SER A 826 26.38 23.73 0.15
N GLY A 827 25.50 22.78 -0.12
CA GLY A 827 24.62 22.74 -1.28
C GLY A 827 25.20 21.95 -2.47
N TYR A 828 26.44 22.21 -2.90
CA TYR A 828 27.06 21.46 -3.98
C TYR A 828 28.58 21.45 -3.89
N LYS A 829 29.23 20.44 -4.50
CA LYS A 829 30.69 20.39 -4.63
C LYS A 829 31.09 19.60 -5.86
N TYR A 830 32.05 20.11 -6.64
CA TYR A 830 32.62 19.45 -7.81
C TYR A 830 33.85 18.61 -7.42
N ASP A 831 33.86 17.33 -7.81
CA ASP A 831 35.06 16.50 -7.78
C ASP A 831 35.68 16.38 -9.15
N LYS A 832 36.88 16.96 -9.31
CA LYS A 832 37.61 17.00 -10.60
C LYS A 832 38.03 15.62 -11.09
N LYS A 833 38.27 14.66 -10.17
CA LYS A 833 38.77 13.33 -10.51
C LYS A 833 37.70 12.46 -11.12
N THR A 834 36.53 12.39 -10.46
CA THR A 834 35.38 11.61 -10.94
C THR A 834 34.50 12.36 -11.93
N LYS A 835 34.73 13.67 -12.10
CA LYS A 835 33.88 14.58 -12.89
C LYS A 835 32.41 14.55 -12.45
N THR A 836 32.18 14.44 -11.15
CA THR A 836 30.83 14.40 -10.57
C THR A 836 30.53 15.66 -9.78
N PHE A 837 29.28 16.12 -9.86
CA PHE A 837 28.86 17.37 -9.26
C PHE A 837 27.52 17.16 -8.52
N PRO A 838 27.50 16.55 -7.32
CA PRO A 838 26.28 16.40 -6.54
C PRO A 838 25.75 17.75 -6.06
N VAL A 839 24.47 17.97 -6.24
CA VAL A 839 23.71 19.14 -5.79
C VAL A 839 22.67 18.68 -4.76
N PHE A 840 22.73 19.28 -3.57
CA PHE A 840 21.85 18.96 -2.45
C PHE A 840 20.96 20.14 -2.12
N ILE A 841 19.66 19.98 -2.25
CA ILE A 841 18.65 21.01 -2.03
C ILE A 841 17.80 20.67 -0.81
N ASN A 842 17.66 21.65 0.11
CA ASN A 842 16.62 21.67 1.11
C ASN A 842 15.49 22.55 0.55
N TYR A 843 14.40 21.93 0.14
CA TYR A 843 13.34 22.61 -0.62
C TYR A 843 12.57 23.61 0.24
N ASP A 844 12.14 23.19 1.42
CA ASP A 844 11.43 24.04 2.36
C ASP A 844 12.42 24.52 3.43
N LYS A 845 12.55 25.84 3.59
CA LYS A 845 13.53 26.47 4.50
C LYS A 845 12.80 27.17 5.62
N SER A 846 13.16 26.86 6.88
CA SER A 846 12.57 27.52 8.05
C SER A 846 12.87 29.01 8.09
N ASP A 847 11.99 29.79 8.75
CA ASP A 847 12.11 31.24 8.89
C ASP A 847 13.37 31.70 9.64
N ASP A 848 14.00 30.82 10.43
CA ASP A 848 15.21 31.09 11.22
C ASP A 848 16.52 31.04 10.41
N ILE A 849 16.46 30.77 9.09
CA ILE A 849 17.66 30.69 8.25
C ILE A 849 18.13 32.10 7.86
N SER A 850 19.47 32.32 7.90
CA SER A 850 20.08 33.61 7.56
C SER A 850 19.67 34.08 6.16
N ASP A 851 19.47 35.37 5.99
CA ASP A 851 19.05 36.03 4.72
C ASP A 851 19.92 35.67 3.51
N THR A 852 21.13 35.16 3.71
CA THR A 852 22.04 34.68 2.66
C THR A 852 21.72 33.29 2.14
N THR A 853 20.86 32.54 2.83
CA THR A 853 20.45 31.15 2.49
C THR A 853 18.95 31.01 2.25
N LYS A 854 18.18 32.07 2.41
CA LYS A 854 16.71 32.09 2.33
C LYS A 854 16.15 32.11 0.91
N TYR A 855 17.01 31.96 -0.11
CA TYR A 855 16.59 31.93 -1.50
C TYR A 855 15.97 30.58 -1.85
N GLU A 856 14.85 30.64 -2.54
CA GLU A 856 14.00 29.51 -2.83
C GLU A 856 14.44 28.80 -4.10
N ASP A 857 15.07 27.65 -3.92
CA ASP A 857 15.13 26.68 -5.00
C ASP A 857 13.69 26.12 -5.17
N HIS A 858 13.15 26.10 -6.38
CA HIS A 858 11.76 25.66 -6.60
C HIS A 858 11.56 24.98 -7.95
N PHE A 859 10.60 24.06 -8.01
CA PHE A 859 10.15 23.51 -9.27
C PHE A 859 9.36 24.55 -10.05
N VAL A 860 9.55 24.58 -11.37
CA VAL A 860 8.76 25.45 -12.25
C VAL A 860 7.29 25.00 -12.17
N PRO A 861 6.34 25.90 -11.89
CA PRO A 861 4.93 25.51 -11.75
C PRO A 861 4.42 24.71 -12.95
N GLY A 862 3.78 23.57 -12.66
CA GLY A 862 3.26 22.65 -13.70
C GLY A 862 4.28 21.67 -14.29
N PHE A 863 5.56 21.73 -13.90
CA PHE A 863 6.60 20.83 -14.40
C PHE A 863 7.22 20.03 -13.26
N ARG A 864 7.34 18.72 -13.46
CA ARG A 864 8.02 17.83 -12.52
C ARG A 864 9.48 17.52 -12.90
N ASP A 865 9.91 18.02 -14.03
CA ASP A 865 11.25 17.85 -14.63
C ASP A 865 12.04 19.15 -14.74
N ARG A 866 11.48 20.29 -14.27
CA ARG A 866 12.15 21.60 -14.32
C ARG A 866 12.27 22.21 -12.94
N LEU A 867 13.49 22.57 -12.59
CA LEU A 867 13.86 23.12 -11.29
C LEU A 867 14.66 24.40 -11.49
N ILE A 868 14.31 25.44 -10.77
CA ILE A 868 15.14 26.64 -10.61
C ILE A 868 15.94 26.48 -9.34
N ALA A 869 17.28 26.51 -9.45
CA ALA A 869 18.17 26.48 -8.31
C ALA A 869 19.23 27.57 -8.38
N ILE A 870 19.66 28.05 -7.20
CA ILE A 870 20.51 29.23 -7.06
C ILE A 870 21.91 28.82 -6.68
N SER A 871 22.91 29.44 -7.31
CA SER A 871 24.32 29.26 -6.99
C SER A 871 24.64 29.71 -5.56
N LYS A 872 25.78 29.30 -5.04
CA LYS A 872 26.31 29.84 -3.78
C LYS A 872 26.45 31.36 -3.84
N SER A 873 26.30 32.00 -2.70
CA SER A 873 26.49 33.43 -2.53
C SER A 873 27.90 33.89 -2.97
N GLY A 874 28.00 35.02 -3.63
CA GLY A 874 29.24 35.58 -4.16
C GLY A 874 29.68 34.94 -5.49
N ARG A 875 28.75 34.33 -6.24
CA ARG A 875 28.98 33.78 -7.58
C ARG A 875 28.42 34.68 -8.65
N SER A 876 29.12 34.68 -9.79
CA SER A 876 28.69 35.34 -11.03
C SER A 876 28.64 34.30 -12.15
N LEU A 877 28.11 34.68 -13.32
CA LEU A 877 28.12 33.84 -14.52
C LEU A 877 29.54 33.40 -14.92
N GLN A 878 30.59 34.16 -14.54
CA GLN A 878 32.00 33.81 -14.83
C GLN A 878 32.66 32.92 -13.78
N SER A 879 31.99 32.63 -12.67
CA SER A 879 32.54 31.76 -11.62
C SER A 879 32.77 30.33 -12.14
N GLU A 880 33.88 29.68 -11.74
CA GLU A 880 34.30 28.35 -12.21
C GLU A 880 33.19 27.30 -12.01
N ASP A 881 32.56 27.28 -10.86
CA ASP A 881 31.49 26.34 -10.53
C ASP A 881 30.23 26.57 -11.39
N VAL A 882 29.84 27.81 -11.62
CA VAL A 882 28.73 28.17 -12.51
C VAL A 882 29.05 27.78 -13.97
N GLN A 883 30.27 28.07 -14.44
CA GLN A 883 30.71 27.64 -15.77
C GLN A 883 30.78 26.10 -15.92
N ASN A 884 31.08 25.37 -14.82
CA ASN A 884 31.04 23.92 -14.82
C ASN A 884 29.60 23.40 -14.94
N PHE A 885 28.62 24.05 -14.32
CA PHE A 885 27.21 23.72 -14.50
C PHE A 885 26.72 23.96 -15.92
N LEU A 886 26.95 25.16 -16.45
CA LEU A 886 26.45 25.56 -17.77
C LEU A 886 27.08 24.73 -18.92
N LYS A 887 28.35 24.31 -18.75
CA LYS A 887 29.08 23.51 -19.73
C LYS A 887 29.27 22.06 -19.26
N ALA A 888 28.42 21.55 -18.40
CA ALA A 888 28.57 20.22 -17.84
C ALA A 888 28.65 19.14 -18.93
N LYS A 889 27.72 19.15 -19.87
CA LYS A 889 27.68 18.22 -21.01
C LYS A 889 28.94 18.28 -21.88
N GLU A 890 29.43 19.47 -22.22
CA GLU A 890 30.64 19.66 -23.02
C GLU A 890 31.90 19.17 -22.28
N ARG A 891 31.92 19.32 -20.96
CA ARG A 891 33.07 18.94 -20.10
C ARG A 891 33.00 17.49 -19.62
N GLY A 892 31.93 16.76 -19.93
CA GLY A 892 31.69 15.40 -19.45
C GLY A 892 31.51 15.35 -17.93
N ILE A 893 30.89 16.39 -17.35
CA ILE A 893 30.57 16.49 -15.93
C ILE A 893 29.15 15.99 -15.71
N ARG A 894 28.95 15.07 -14.77
CA ARG A 894 27.63 14.61 -14.34
C ARG A 894 27.17 15.43 -13.16
N VAL A 895 25.98 16.07 -13.31
CA VAL A 895 25.34 16.82 -12.24
C VAL A 895 24.22 15.95 -11.65
N GLU A 896 24.35 15.62 -10.38
CA GLU A 896 23.47 14.66 -9.67
C GLU A 896 22.61 15.41 -8.67
N LEU A 897 21.28 15.22 -8.73
CA LEU A 897 20.34 15.95 -7.87
C LEU A 897 19.89 15.13 -6.67
N PHE A 898 20.02 15.73 -5.52
CA PHE A 898 19.56 15.21 -4.22
C PHE A 898 18.66 16.25 -3.55
N ILE A 899 17.42 15.90 -3.25
CA ILE A 899 16.45 16.83 -2.62
C ILE A 899 15.86 16.21 -1.35
N ARG A 900 15.68 17.04 -0.33
CA ARG A 900 14.79 16.76 0.79
C ARG A 900 13.89 17.97 1.07
N LYS A 901 12.72 17.73 1.70
CA LYS A 901 11.75 18.78 1.93
C LYS A 901 12.28 19.91 2.81
N ASN A 902 12.74 19.61 4.00
CA ASN A 902 13.23 20.62 4.93
C ASN A 902 14.51 20.17 5.64
N LYS A 903 15.16 21.14 6.26
CA LYS A 903 16.31 20.92 7.12
C LYS A 903 15.85 20.46 8.51
N ASP A 904 15.18 19.32 8.58
CA ASP A 904 14.99 18.66 9.88
C ASP A 904 16.31 17.99 10.28
N ASP A 905 16.89 18.38 11.40
CA ASP A 905 18.14 17.81 11.91
C ASP A 905 18.08 16.30 12.20
N LYS A 906 16.87 15.76 12.26
CA LYS A 906 16.61 14.32 12.39
C LYS A 906 16.67 13.56 11.07
N ILE A 907 16.46 14.22 9.92
CA ILE A 907 16.48 13.62 8.59
C ILE A 907 17.79 13.95 7.91
N LYS A 908 18.71 12.99 7.86
CA LYS A 908 20.03 13.15 7.24
C LYS A 908 20.07 12.78 5.76
N GLU A 909 19.02 12.20 5.25
CA GLU A 909 18.94 11.63 3.91
C GLU A 909 18.17 12.52 2.93
N PHE A 910 18.55 12.42 1.64
CA PHE A 910 17.95 13.12 0.51
C PHE A 910 17.47 12.10 -0.51
N TYR A 911 16.34 12.35 -1.15
CA TYR A 911 15.91 11.60 -2.34
C TYR A 911 16.87 11.88 -3.50
N TYR A 912 17.35 10.82 -4.15
CA TYR A 912 18.07 10.93 -5.40
C TYR A 912 17.10 11.04 -6.57
N LEU A 913 17.20 12.12 -7.35
CA LEU A 913 16.27 12.42 -8.45
C LEU A 913 16.91 12.29 -9.83
N GLY A 914 18.14 11.77 -9.92
CA GLY A 914 18.82 11.50 -11.19
C GLY A 914 19.70 12.66 -11.65
N HIS A 915 20.02 12.64 -12.95
CA HIS A 915 20.84 13.65 -13.59
C HIS A 915 20.03 14.90 -13.92
N MET A 916 20.70 16.04 -13.95
CA MET A 916 20.11 17.29 -14.43
C MET A 916 21.10 18.06 -15.30
N THR A 917 20.55 18.80 -16.26
CA THR A 917 21.30 19.63 -17.21
C THR A 917 20.78 21.06 -17.14
N ALA A 918 21.68 22.05 -17.16
CA ALA A 918 21.26 23.46 -17.24
C ALA A 918 20.58 23.73 -18.59
N SER A 919 19.38 24.34 -18.58
CA SER A 919 18.62 24.69 -19.79
C SER A 919 19.29 25.78 -20.64
N GLY A 920 20.24 26.51 -20.09
CA GLY A 920 20.81 27.74 -20.65
C GLY A 920 20.08 29.00 -20.17
N ASN A 921 18.95 28.86 -19.53
CA ASN A 921 18.21 29.97 -18.95
C ASN A 921 18.83 30.35 -17.60
N THR A 922 19.49 31.50 -17.54
CA THR A 922 20.23 31.95 -16.35
C THR A 922 20.00 33.41 -16.06
N LYS A 923 20.01 33.79 -14.79
CA LYS A 923 19.86 35.17 -14.36
C LYS A 923 20.84 35.45 -13.22
N GLU A 924 21.77 36.41 -13.46
CA GLU A 924 22.61 36.95 -12.39
C GLU A 924 21.85 38.06 -11.66
N PHE A 925 21.87 38.04 -10.34
CA PHE A 925 21.20 39.03 -9.51
C PHE A 925 21.97 39.28 -8.22
N THR A 926 21.72 40.47 -7.62
CA THR A 926 22.27 40.79 -6.30
C THR A 926 21.27 40.33 -5.24
N MET A 927 21.76 39.57 -4.29
CA MET A 927 20.94 39.03 -3.21
C MET A 927 20.40 40.16 -2.34
N PRO A 928 19.09 40.25 -2.05
CA PRO A 928 18.54 41.22 -1.09
C PRO A 928 19.27 41.10 0.26
N ASN A 929 19.40 42.23 0.95
CA ASN A 929 20.06 42.38 2.24
C ASN A 929 21.56 42.01 2.29
N THR A 930 22.15 41.63 1.17
CA THR A 930 23.60 41.38 1.04
C THR A 930 24.08 42.03 -0.25
N GLN A 931 25.25 42.59 -0.30
CA GLN A 931 25.81 43.12 -1.56
C GLN A 931 26.47 41.99 -2.42
N LYS A 932 26.10 40.75 -2.20
CA LYS A 932 26.68 39.59 -2.89
C LYS A 932 25.81 39.16 -4.08
N THR A 933 26.45 38.81 -5.17
CA THR A 933 25.80 38.28 -6.36
C THR A 933 25.49 36.79 -6.20
N ALA A 934 24.47 36.30 -6.92
CA ALA A 934 24.18 34.91 -7.14
C ALA A 934 23.65 34.70 -8.55
N VAL A 935 23.68 33.45 -9.02
CA VAL A 935 23.17 33.08 -10.34
C VAL A 935 22.04 32.09 -10.16
N GLU A 936 20.86 32.44 -10.68
CA GLU A 936 19.73 31.56 -10.83
C GLU A 936 19.91 30.76 -12.13
N ILE A 937 19.74 29.44 -12.04
CA ILE A 937 19.91 28.51 -13.16
C ILE A 937 18.66 27.65 -13.23
N GLU A 938 18.05 27.61 -14.41
CA GLU A 938 16.99 26.66 -14.71
C GLU A 938 17.63 25.31 -15.13
N TRP A 939 17.17 24.24 -14.48
CA TRP A 939 17.61 22.87 -14.68
C TRP A 939 16.52 22.00 -15.29
N ILE A 940 16.92 21.11 -16.19
CA ILE A 940 16.07 20.06 -16.75
C ILE A 940 16.56 18.73 -16.19
N LEU A 941 15.68 17.98 -15.54
CA LEU A 941 15.94 16.62 -15.06
C LEU A 941 15.76 15.64 -16.23
N ASP A 942 16.61 14.63 -16.33
CA ASP A 942 16.51 13.57 -17.33
C ASP A 942 15.23 12.73 -17.14
N VAL A 943 14.75 12.60 -15.91
CA VAL A 943 13.51 11.88 -15.55
C VAL A 943 12.61 12.79 -14.71
N PRO A 944 11.34 12.98 -15.09
CA PRO A 944 10.40 13.73 -14.23
C PRO A 944 10.26 13.09 -12.86
N VAL A 945 10.22 13.90 -11.82
CA VAL A 945 10.07 13.43 -10.44
C VAL A 945 8.75 12.65 -10.30
N ARG A 946 8.82 11.51 -9.66
CA ARG A 946 7.65 10.69 -9.36
C ARG A 946 6.63 11.50 -8.54
N GLU A 947 5.36 11.35 -8.83
CA GLU A 947 4.30 12.23 -8.34
C GLU A 947 4.21 12.30 -6.81
N ASP A 948 4.28 11.16 -6.13
CA ASP A 948 4.24 11.09 -4.67
C ASP A 948 5.39 11.87 -4.00
N ILE A 949 6.58 11.83 -4.61
CA ILE A 949 7.75 12.57 -4.12
C ILE A 949 7.64 14.06 -4.45
N TYR A 950 7.18 14.39 -5.65
CA TYR A 950 6.93 15.78 -6.05
C TYR A 950 5.91 16.45 -5.13
N GLU A 951 4.75 15.82 -4.92
CA GLU A 951 3.71 16.32 -4.03
C GLU A 951 4.22 16.49 -2.58
N TYR A 952 4.99 15.52 -2.10
CA TYR A 952 5.61 15.62 -0.79
C TYR A 952 6.58 16.79 -0.67
N ILE A 953 7.38 17.05 -1.71
CA ILE A 953 8.40 18.11 -1.68
C ILE A 953 7.74 19.48 -1.83
N VAL A 954 6.76 19.61 -2.72
CA VAL A 954 6.21 20.90 -3.16
C VAL A 954 4.96 21.31 -2.39
N ASN A 955 4.03 20.41 -2.16
CA ASN A 955 2.66 20.75 -1.76
C ASN A 955 2.28 20.30 -0.32
N SER A 956 3.08 19.53 0.37
CA SER A 956 2.70 19.05 1.71
C SER A 956 3.10 19.96 2.86
#